data_f776e95fd83f4c9c4a83a860027678f9
#
_entry.id   f776e95fd83f4c9c4a83a860027678f9
#
_cell.length_a   1.000
_cell.length_b   1.000
_cell.length_c   1.000
_cell.angle_alpha   90.00
_cell.angle_beta   90.00
_cell.angle_gamma   90.00
#
_symmetry.space_group_name_H-M   'P 1'
#
loop_
_entity.id
_entity.type
_entity.pdbx_description
1 polymer ?
#
loop_
_entity_poly.entity_id
_entity_poly.type
_entity_poly.pdbx_seq_one_letter_code
_entity_poly.pdbx_strand_id
1 'polypeptide(L)'
;MKTVRESTTLYNFLGSHNPYWRLTESSDVLRFSTTETTEPDRTLQLSAEQAARIREMTVITSSLMMSLTVDESDLSVHLVGRKINKREWAGNASAWHDTPAVARDLSHGLSFAEQVVSEAHSAIVILDSRGNIQRFNRLCEDYTGLKEHDVIGQSVFKLFMSRREAAASRRNNRVFFRSGNAYEVELWIPTCKGQRLFLFRNKFVHSGSGKNEIFLICSGTDITEERRAQERLRILANTDSITGLPNRNAMQDLIDHAINHADNNKVGVVYLDLDNFKKVNDAYGHLFGDQLLRDVSLAILSCLEHDQVLARPGGDEFLVLASNTSQSALEAMASRILTRLRLPFRIGLIEVYTSCSVGIALSPEHGSDSTAIIRHADTAMYTAKEGGRGQFCVFTPEMNQRVFEYLWLDTNLRKALENDQLVIHYQPKITWRGEVRSLEALVRWQSPERGLIPPLDFISYAEESGLIVPLGRWVILDVVRQVAKWRDKGINLRVAVNISARQLADQTIFTALKQVLQELNFEYCPIDVELTESCLIENDELALSVIQQFSQLGAQVHLDDFGTGYSSLSQLARFPIDVIKLDQVFVRDIHKQPVSQSLVRAIVAVAQALNLQVIAEGVESAKEDAFLTKNGINERQGFLFAKPMPAVAFERWYKRYLKRA
;
A
#
# COMPACT_ATOMS: atom_id res chain seq x y z
N MET A 1 -97.05 7.48 17.20
CA MET A 1 -96.32 8.66 17.76
C MET A 1 -95.06 8.30 18.52
N LYS A 2 -94.85 7.07 19.04
CA LYS A 2 -93.55 6.67 19.70
C LYS A 2 -92.47 6.37 18.70
N THR A 3 -92.82 5.70 17.62
CA THR A 3 -91.85 5.26 16.56
C THR A 3 -91.19 6.44 15.86
N VAL A 4 -91.86 7.50 15.53
CA VAL A 4 -91.31 8.71 14.91
C VAL A 4 -90.31 9.44 15.84
N ARG A 5 -90.54 9.31 17.20
CA ARG A 5 -89.65 9.92 18.18
C ARG A 5 -88.25 9.20 18.30
N GLU A 6 -88.23 7.88 18.14
CA GLU A 6 -86.98 7.11 18.30
C GLU A 6 -86.09 7.24 17.07
N SER A 7 -86.60 7.19 15.85
CA SER A 7 -85.87 7.45 14.62
C SER A 7 -85.31 8.86 14.54
N THR A 8 -86.09 9.87 14.90
CA THR A 8 -85.70 11.28 15.00
C THR A 8 -84.59 11.43 16.06
N THR A 9 -84.69 10.68 17.16
CA THR A 9 -83.67 10.72 18.24
C THR A 9 -82.33 10.10 17.83
N LEU A 10 -82.28 8.98 17.08
CA LEU A 10 -81.07 8.40 16.55
C LEU A 10 -80.42 9.27 15.45
N TYR A 11 -81.26 9.83 14.59
CA TYR A 11 -80.88 10.78 13.56
C TYR A 11 -80.14 12.00 14.15
N ASN A 12 -80.75 12.62 15.18
CA ASN A 12 -80.14 13.76 15.86
C ASN A 12 -78.88 13.40 16.62
N PHE A 13 -78.80 12.18 17.17
CA PHE A 13 -77.60 11.65 17.81
C PHE A 13 -76.49 11.47 16.81
N LEU A 14 -76.75 10.91 15.63
CA LEU A 14 -75.79 10.73 14.57
C LEU A 14 -75.33 12.06 13.94
N GLY A 15 -76.18 13.06 13.84
CA GLY A 15 -75.86 14.36 13.26
C GLY A 15 -75.20 15.32 14.22
N SER A 16 -75.42 15.21 15.54
CA SER A 16 -74.89 16.17 16.51
C SER A 16 -73.54 15.73 17.18
N HIS A 17 -73.22 14.44 17.20
CA HIS A 17 -72.13 13.92 18.02
C HIS A 17 -71.08 13.17 17.23
N ASN A 18 -71.22 12.89 15.91
CA ASN A 18 -70.32 12.05 15.08
C ASN A 18 -69.89 10.80 15.87
N PRO A 19 -70.83 9.96 16.32
CA PRO A 19 -70.56 8.92 17.30
C PRO A 19 -69.63 7.83 16.76
N TYR A 20 -68.94 7.22 17.68
CA TYR A 20 -68.11 6.06 17.42
C TYR A 20 -68.98 4.81 17.33
N TRP A 21 -68.78 3.95 16.31
CA TRP A 21 -69.52 2.71 16.15
C TRP A 21 -68.65 1.49 16.30
N ARG A 22 -69.20 0.38 16.78
CA ARG A 22 -68.63 -0.93 16.87
C ARG A 22 -69.52 -2.04 16.41
N LEU A 23 -68.96 -3.02 15.73
CA LEU A 23 -69.61 -4.28 15.37
C LEU A 23 -68.63 -5.44 15.70
N THR A 24 -69.16 -6.51 16.32
CA THR A 24 -68.32 -7.73 16.61
C THR A 24 -68.70 -8.87 15.66
N GLU A 25 -67.80 -9.85 15.52
CA GLU A 25 -68.05 -11.02 14.67
C GLU A 25 -69.26 -11.86 15.13
N SER A 26 -69.47 -11.94 16.42
CA SER A 26 -70.52 -12.78 17.07
C SER A 26 -71.89 -12.12 17.22
N SER A 27 -72.07 -10.87 16.80
CA SER A 27 -73.29 -10.14 16.99
C SER A 27 -73.62 -9.24 15.83
N ASP A 28 -74.82 -9.27 15.30
CA ASP A 28 -75.31 -8.36 14.27
C ASP A 28 -75.86 -7.07 14.86
N VAL A 29 -75.44 -6.68 16.05
CA VAL A 29 -75.80 -5.45 16.72
C VAL A 29 -74.75 -4.38 16.54
N LEU A 30 -75.10 -3.31 15.83
CA LEU A 30 -74.22 -2.14 15.70
C LEU A 30 -74.45 -1.23 16.94
N ARG A 31 -73.29 -0.95 17.59
CA ARG A 31 -73.28 -0.17 18.86
C ARG A 31 -72.70 1.21 18.58
N PHE A 32 -73.33 2.22 19.08
CA PHE A 32 -72.91 3.62 18.96
C PHE A 32 -72.62 4.20 20.34
N SER A 33 -71.49 4.91 20.46
CA SER A 33 -71.11 5.62 21.70
C SER A 33 -70.54 7.01 21.36
N THR A 34 -70.61 7.91 22.27
CA THR A 34 -70.07 9.27 22.13
C THR A 34 -68.54 9.30 22.35
N THR A 35 -68.00 8.27 22.95
CA THR A 35 -66.51 8.10 23.17
C THR A 35 -66.08 6.68 22.88
N GLU A 36 -64.81 6.48 22.59
CA GLU A 36 -64.22 5.18 22.27
C GLU A 36 -64.26 4.15 23.43
N THR A 37 -64.49 4.58 24.64
CA THR A 37 -64.19 3.78 25.86
C THR A 37 -65.45 3.49 26.74
N THR A 38 -66.63 3.91 26.37
CA THR A 38 -67.84 3.81 27.22
C THR A 38 -68.79 2.71 26.78
N GLU A 39 -69.73 2.35 27.66
CA GLU A 39 -70.85 1.53 27.31
C GLU A 39 -71.64 2.18 26.14
N PRO A 40 -72.24 1.35 25.27
CA PRO A 40 -72.93 1.90 24.09
C PRO A 40 -74.15 2.77 24.47
N ASP A 41 -74.15 4.01 24.00
CA ASP A 41 -75.24 4.93 24.20
C ASP A 41 -76.46 4.51 23.41
N ARG A 42 -76.28 3.86 22.27
CA ARG A 42 -77.33 3.36 21.39
C ARG A 42 -76.92 2.04 20.74
N THR A 43 -77.85 1.18 20.46
CA THR A 43 -77.70 -0.06 19.75
C THR A 43 -78.75 -0.18 18.62
N LEU A 44 -78.30 -0.80 17.52
CA LEU A 44 -79.12 -1.06 16.36
C LEU A 44 -78.99 -2.47 15.89
N GLN A 45 -80.06 -3.22 15.71
CA GLN A 45 -80.04 -4.53 15.11
C GLN A 45 -79.91 -4.42 13.60
N LEU A 46 -78.87 -5.08 13.02
CA LEU A 46 -78.70 -5.12 11.60
C LEU A 46 -79.26 -6.38 10.98
N SER A 47 -79.62 -6.30 9.71
CA SER A 47 -79.81 -7.53 8.93
C SER A 47 -78.53 -8.27 8.71
N ALA A 48 -78.54 -9.57 8.42
CA ALA A 48 -77.35 -10.38 8.14
C ALA A 48 -76.59 -9.80 6.95
N GLU A 49 -77.25 -9.25 5.95
CA GLU A 49 -76.60 -8.63 4.78
C GLU A 49 -75.88 -7.34 5.15
N GLN A 50 -76.51 -6.49 5.95
CA GLN A 50 -75.91 -5.24 6.43
C GLN A 50 -74.73 -5.48 7.31
N ALA A 51 -74.73 -6.49 8.21
CA ALA A 51 -73.60 -6.89 9.04
C ALA A 51 -72.45 -7.50 8.21
N ALA A 52 -72.75 -8.29 7.18
CA ALA A 52 -71.80 -8.82 6.27
C ALA A 52 -71.01 -7.72 5.53
N ARG A 53 -71.74 -6.70 5.02
CA ARG A 53 -71.08 -5.56 4.33
C ARG A 53 -70.08 -4.79 5.23
N ILE A 54 -70.37 -4.64 6.53
CA ILE A 54 -69.47 -4.00 7.49
C ILE A 54 -68.25 -4.92 7.73
N ARG A 55 -68.45 -6.25 7.82
CA ARG A 55 -67.38 -7.24 8.04
C ARG A 55 -66.42 -7.39 6.84
N GLU A 56 -66.84 -6.95 5.66
CA GLU A 56 -65.97 -6.84 4.50
C GLU A 56 -64.94 -5.71 4.59
N MET A 57 -65.13 -4.76 5.51
CA MET A 57 -64.13 -3.71 5.73
C MET A 57 -62.76 -4.29 6.14
N THR A 58 -61.71 -3.82 5.52
CA THR A 58 -60.32 -4.26 5.74
C THR A 58 -59.65 -3.50 6.89
N VAL A 59 -58.38 -3.78 7.18
CA VAL A 59 -57.57 -3.02 8.15
C VAL A 59 -57.29 -1.59 7.71
N ILE A 60 -57.52 -1.26 6.45
CA ILE A 60 -57.46 0.12 5.93
C ILE A 60 -58.82 0.78 6.18
N THR A 61 -58.77 2.02 6.65
CA THR A 61 -60.01 2.79 6.86
C THR A 61 -60.79 2.90 5.55
N SER A 62 -61.98 2.46 5.57
CA SER A 62 -62.93 2.48 4.43
C SER A 62 -64.25 3.10 4.82
N SER A 63 -64.99 3.56 3.83
CA SER A 63 -66.30 4.14 4.05
C SER A 63 -67.42 3.27 3.46
N LEU A 64 -68.46 3.12 4.17
CA LEU A 64 -69.70 2.36 3.78
C LEU A 64 -70.89 3.15 3.98
N MET A 65 -71.67 3.28 2.93
CA MET A 65 -72.99 3.89 3.00
C MET A 65 -74.06 2.80 3.07
N MET A 66 -74.94 2.90 4.00
CA MET A 66 -76.04 1.93 4.14
C MET A 66 -77.35 2.58 4.68
N SER A 67 -78.42 2.01 4.23
CA SER A 67 -79.73 2.34 4.83
C SER A 67 -79.95 1.40 6.01
N LEU A 68 -80.27 2.01 7.15
CA LEU A 68 -80.66 1.32 8.36
C LEU A 68 -82.13 1.55 8.63
N THR A 69 -82.91 0.51 8.77
CA THR A 69 -84.33 0.63 9.10
C THR A 69 -84.47 0.74 10.60
N VAL A 70 -85.02 1.88 11.06
CA VAL A 70 -85.26 2.15 12.47
C VAL A 70 -86.77 2.51 12.61
N ASP A 71 -87.53 1.69 13.31
CA ASP A 71 -88.94 1.92 13.56
C ASP A 71 -89.76 2.26 12.30
N GLU A 72 -89.68 1.43 11.26
CA GLU A 72 -90.36 1.57 9.96
C GLU A 72 -89.90 2.76 9.11
N SER A 73 -88.86 3.48 9.54
CA SER A 73 -88.29 4.60 8.80
C SER A 73 -86.89 4.21 8.34
N ASP A 74 -86.51 4.41 7.04
CA ASP A 74 -85.20 4.21 6.51
C ASP A 74 -84.30 5.43 6.82
N LEU A 75 -83.21 5.17 7.57
CA LEU A 75 -82.20 6.13 7.90
C LEU A 75 -80.89 5.81 7.12
N SER A 76 -80.51 6.75 6.28
CA SER A 76 -79.21 6.59 5.60
C SER A 76 -78.11 7.04 6.49
N VAL A 77 -77.07 6.12 6.71
CA VAL A 77 -75.92 6.33 7.58
C VAL A 77 -74.71 6.12 6.80
N HIS A 78 -73.73 7.01 7.00
CA HIS A 78 -72.40 6.88 6.51
C HIS A 78 -71.45 6.35 7.62
N LEU A 79 -70.88 5.17 7.45
CA LEU A 79 -69.93 4.54 8.36
C LEU A 79 -68.54 4.69 7.80
N VAL A 80 -67.61 5.31 8.51
CA VAL A 80 -66.21 5.37 8.20
C VAL A 80 -65.47 4.59 9.26
N GLY A 81 -64.77 3.53 8.88
CA GLY A 81 -64.10 2.68 9.86
C GLY A 81 -63.23 1.61 9.24
N ARG A 82 -62.71 0.76 10.10
CA ARG A 82 -61.81 -0.32 9.72
C ARG A 82 -61.98 -1.55 10.61
N LYS A 83 -61.39 -2.66 10.18
CA LYS A 83 -61.22 -3.84 11.03
C LYS A 83 -60.14 -3.54 12.06
N ILE A 84 -60.45 -3.58 13.34
CA ILE A 84 -59.51 -3.27 14.44
C ILE A 84 -58.74 -4.52 14.86
N ASN A 85 -59.42 -5.67 14.92
CA ASN A 85 -58.81 -6.96 15.23
C ASN A 85 -59.55 -8.08 14.49
N LYS A 86 -59.20 -9.36 14.73
CA LYS A 86 -59.80 -10.50 14.03
C LYS A 86 -61.32 -10.59 14.14
N ARG A 87 -61.92 -10.00 15.18
CA ARG A 87 -63.35 -10.17 15.52
C ARG A 87 -64.13 -8.88 15.69
N GLU A 88 -63.53 -7.72 15.38
CA GLU A 88 -64.12 -6.41 15.67
C GLU A 88 -63.85 -5.40 14.57
N TRP A 89 -64.87 -4.62 14.25
CA TRP A 89 -64.82 -3.47 13.35
C TRP A 89 -65.34 -2.24 14.09
N ALA A 90 -64.74 -1.09 13.84
CA ALA A 90 -65.16 0.15 14.48
C ALA A 90 -64.76 1.38 13.65
N GLY A 91 -65.34 2.49 13.93
CA GLY A 91 -65.09 3.77 13.29
C GLY A 91 -66.12 4.83 13.71
N ASN A 92 -66.28 5.87 12.91
CA ASN A 92 -67.20 6.96 13.14
C ASN A 92 -68.42 6.83 12.24
N ALA A 93 -69.59 7.29 12.71
CA ALA A 93 -70.88 7.30 11.98
C ALA A 93 -71.43 8.72 11.84
N SER A 94 -72.04 9.02 10.71
CA SER A 94 -72.78 10.29 10.50
C SER A 94 -74.01 10.03 9.72
N ALA A 95 -75.05 10.90 9.95
CA ALA A 95 -76.23 10.85 9.16
C ALA A 95 -76.03 11.41 7.75
N TRP A 96 -76.73 10.82 6.75
CA TRP A 96 -76.53 11.15 5.32
C TRP A 96 -76.87 12.56 4.90
N HIS A 97 -77.73 13.28 5.68
CA HIS A 97 -78.15 14.62 5.31
C HIS A 97 -77.22 15.75 5.62
N ASP A 98 -76.02 15.45 6.22
CA ASP A 98 -74.97 16.44 6.36
C ASP A 98 -74.04 16.43 5.11
N THR A 99 -74.62 16.62 3.93
CA THR A 99 -73.96 16.66 2.63
C THR A 99 -72.73 17.60 2.55
N PRO A 100 -72.72 18.79 3.20
CA PRO A 100 -71.51 19.64 3.18
C PRO A 100 -70.34 19.11 4.02
N ALA A 101 -70.56 18.42 5.14
CA ALA A 101 -69.52 17.91 6.01
C ALA A 101 -68.84 16.67 5.39
N VAL A 102 -69.63 15.73 4.88
CA VAL A 102 -69.13 14.53 4.21
C VAL A 102 -68.38 14.88 2.91
N ALA A 103 -68.82 15.85 2.16
CA ALA A 103 -68.14 16.34 0.97
C ALA A 103 -66.85 17.05 1.34
N ARG A 104 -66.75 17.78 2.47
CA ARG A 104 -65.54 18.38 2.99
C ARG A 104 -64.52 17.28 3.45
N ASP A 105 -64.98 16.32 4.24
CA ASP A 105 -64.08 15.25 4.73
C ASP A 105 -63.57 14.38 3.61
N LEU A 106 -64.33 14.04 2.58
CA LEU A 106 -63.90 13.37 1.39
C LEU A 106 -62.88 14.24 0.58
N SER A 107 -63.21 15.53 0.42
CA SER A 107 -62.34 16.49 -0.25
C SER A 107 -61.03 16.68 0.52
N HIS A 108 -61.09 16.81 1.86
CA HIS A 108 -59.87 16.87 2.68
C HIS A 108 -59.05 15.57 2.63
N GLY A 109 -59.71 14.40 2.70
CA GLY A 109 -59.02 13.11 2.61
C GLY A 109 -58.34 12.88 1.25
N LEU A 110 -59.03 13.24 0.16
CA LEU A 110 -58.46 13.19 -1.20
C LEU A 110 -57.33 14.21 -1.37
N SER A 111 -57.55 15.46 -0.93
CA SER A 111 -56.50 16.49 -0.99
C SER A 111 -55.27 16.12 -0.17
N PHE A 112 -55.47 15.56 1.02
CA PHE A 112 -54.33 15.08 1.84
C PHE A 112 -53.59 13.92 1.18
N ALA A 113 -54.30 12.93 0.64
CA ALA A 113 -53.69 11.82 -0.08
C ALA A 113 -52.90 12.29 -1.34
N GLU A 114 -53.48 13.23 -2.08
CA GLU A 114 -52.83 13.88 -3.21
C GLU A 114 -51.57 14.65 -2.79
N GLN A 115 -51.64 15.38 -1.70
CA GLN A 115 -50.54 16.15 -1.16
C GLN A 115 -49.41 15.21 -0.69
N VAL A 116 -49.73 14.12 0.01
CA VAL A 116 -48.73 13.09 0.44
C VAL A 116 -47.99 12.47 -0.75
N VAL A 117 -48.73 12.16 -1.83
CA VAL A 117 -48.11 11.59 -3.04
C VAL A 117 -47.29 12.66 -3.78
N SER A 118 -47.78 13.90 -3.85
CA SER A 118 -47.09 15.01 -4.52
C SER A 118 -45.80 15.41 -3.81
N GLU A 119 -45.81 15.49 -2.48
CA GLU A 119 -44.66 15.91 -1.67
C GLU A 119 -43.71 14.73 -1.27
N ALA A 120 -44.01 13.53 -1.75
CA ALA A 120 -43.13 12.36 -1.48
C ALA A 120 -41.73 12.57 -2.04
N HIS A 121 -40.71 12.24 -1.25
CA HIS A 121 -39.28 12.30 -1.65
C HIS A 121 -38.88 11.18 -2.63
N SER A 122 -39.82 10.47 -3.20
CA SER A 122 -39.62 9.42 -4.21
C SER A 122 -40.41 9.75 -5.48
N ALA A 123 -39.85 9.44 -6.62
CA ALA A 123 -40.54 9.53 -7.90
C ALA A 123 -41.65 8.46 -7.95
N ILE A 124 -42.90 8.86 -7.87
CA ILE A 124 -44.02 7.93 -7.84
C ILE A 124 -44.77 7.96 -9.18
N VAL A 125 -44.82 6.79 -9.80
CA VAL A 125 -45.62 6.56 -11.03
C VAL A 125 -46.57 5.41 -10.77
N ILE A 126 -47.88 5.61 -11.09
CA ILE A 126 -48.87 4.54 -11.02
C ILE A 126 -49.25 4.16 -12.44
N LEU A 127 -49.18 2.86 -12.73
CA LEU A 127 -49.43 2.31 -14.06
C LEU A 127 -50.62 1.37 -14.04
N ASP A 128 -51.41 1.37 -15.12
CA ASP A 128 -52.40 0.33 -15.37
C ASP A 128 -51.78 -1.00 -15.83
N SER A 129 -52.57 -2.03 -15.99
CA SER A 129 -52.15 -3.36 -16.45
C SER A 129 -51.52 -3.39 -17.86
N ARG A 130 -51.68 -2.32 -18.64
CA ARG A 130 -51.07 -2.14 -19.96
C ARG A 130 -49.80 -1.32 -19.92
N GLY A 131 -49.45 -0.77 -18.75
CA GLY A 131 -48.27 0.09 -18.55
C GLY A 131 -48.51 1.54 -18.96
N ASN A 132 -49.79 2.00 -18.98
CA ASN A 132 -50.09 3.40 -19.19
C ASN A 132 -50.09 4.14 -17.84
N ILE A 133 -49.60 5.36 -17.85
CA ILE A 133 -49.46 6.20 -16.66
C ILE A 133 -50.83 6.68 -16.20
N GLN A 134 -51.17 6.43 -14.95
CA GLN A 134 -52.39 6.89 -14.27
C GLN A 134 -52.10 8.03 -13.29
N ARG A 135 -50.92 8.06 -12.70
CA ARG A 135 -50.44 9.14 -11.83
C ARG A 135 -48.94 9.35 -12.04
N PHE A 136 -48.52 10.61 -11.88
CA PHE A 136 -47.16 11.05 -12.09
C PHE A 136 -46.87 12.21 -11.15
N ASN A 137 -46.22 11.95 -10.00
CA ASN A 137 -46.06 12.96 -8.96
C ASN A 137 -45.09 14.09 -9.34
N ARG A 138 -45.11 15.16 -8.54
CA ARG A 138 -44.30 16.36 -8.77
C ARG A 138 -42.83 16.08 -8.92
N LEU A 139 -42.28 15.14 -8.15
CA LEU A 139 -40.85 14.78 -8.28
C LEU A 139 -40.54 14.14 -9.65
N CYS A 140 -41.46 13.36 -10.21
CA CYS A 140 -41.33 12.87 -11.58
C CYS A 140 -41.32 14.01 -12.59
N GLU A 141 -42.16 15.02 -12.41
CA GLU A 141 -42.16 16.22 -13.25
C GLU A 141 -40.83 16.97 -13.17
N ASP A 142 -40.28 17.15 -11.97
CA ASP A 142 -39.04 17.85 -11.71
C ASP A 142 -37.83 17.14 -12.33
N TYR A 143 -37.82 15.82 -12.40
CA TYR A 143 -36.79 15.04 -13.05
C TYR A 143 -36.89 14.99 -14.56
N THR A 144 -38.12 14.86 -15.08
CA THR A 144 -38.33 14.63 -16.52
C THR A 144 -38.64 15.88 -17.32
N GLY A 145 -39.11 16.93 -16.66
CA GLY A 145 -39.64 18.14 -17.29
C GLY A 145 -41.02 17.95 -17.93
N LEU A 146 -41.61 16.77 -17.82
CA LEU A 146 -42.95 16.46 -18.34
C LEU A 146 -44.00 16.71 -17.26
N LYS A 147 -45.15 17.27 -17.62
CA LYS A 147 -46.23 17.49 -16.70
C LYS A 147 -47.16 16.28 -16.61
N GLU A 148 -47.72 16.03 -15.43
CA GLU A 148 -48.65 14.91 -15.20
C GLU A 148 -49.77 14.87 -16.24
N HIS A 149 -50.42 16.01 -16.52
CA HIS A 149 -51.52 16.09 -17.50
C HIS A 149 -51.11 15.73 -18.93
N ASP A 150 -49.82 15.86 -19.28
CA ASP A 150 -49.32 15.53 -20.61
C ASP A 150 -49.02 14.03 -20.75
N VAL A 151 -48.72 13.34 -19.63
CA VAL A 151 -48.28 11.94 -19.65
C VAL A 151 -49.33 10.93 -19.25
N ILE A 152 -50.39 11.37 -18.58
CA ILE A 152 -51.53 10.49 -18.22
C ILE A 152 -52.09 9.78 -19.47
N GLY A 153 -52.30 8.48 -19.36
CA GLY A 153 -52.79 7.60 -20.44
C GLY A 153 -51.70 7.20 -21.44
N GLN A 154 -50.52 7.80 -21.40
CA GLN A 154 -49.42 7.40 -22.26
C GLN A 154 -48.64 6.21 -21.69
N SER A 155 -48.00 5.44 -22.55
CA SER A 155 -47.24 4.28 -22.15
C SER A 155 -45.84 4.68 -21.62
N VAL A 156 -45.55 4.32 -20.37
CA VAL A 156 -44.23 4.51 -19.72
C VAL A 156 -43.10 3.95 -20.53
N PHE A 157 -43.33 2.83 -21.20
CA PHE A 157 -42.33 2.16 -22.05
C PHE A 157 -41.94 2.96 -23.31
N LYS A 158 -42.87 3.80 -23.80
CA LYS A 158 -42.59 4.65 -24.98
C LYS A 158 -41.89 5.95 -24.58
N LEU A 159 -42.16 6.47 -23.39
CA LEU A 159 -41.65 7.75 -22.95
C LEU A 159 -40.19 7.65 -22.42
N PHE A 160 -39.88 6.57 -21.68
CA PHE A 160 -38.67 6.52 -20.87
C PHE A 160 -37.72 5.37 -21.22
N MET A 161 -38.03 4.51 -22.21
CA MET A 161 -37.21 3.32 -22.52
C MET A 161 -36.91 3.23 -24.00
N SER A 162 -35.73 2.72 -24.31
CA SER A 162 -35.40 2.31 -25.68
C SER A 162 -36.27 1.14 -26.13
N ARG A 163 -36.38 0.91 -27.43
CA ARG A 163 -37.18 -0.21 -27.99
C ARG A 163 -36.78 -1.57 -27.40
N ARG A 164 -35.52 -1.79 -27.14
CA ARG A 164 -34.98 -3.05 -26.58
C ARG A 164 -35.36 -3.21 -25.12
N GLU A 165 -35.17 -2.17 -24.32
CA GLU A 165 -35.53 -2.14 -22.89
C GLU A 165 -37.04 -2.25 -22.70
N ALA A 166 -37.84 -1.52 -23.50
CA ALA A 166 -39.27 -1.60 -23.48
C ALA A 166 -39.82 -3.02 -23.76
N ALA A 167 -39.17 -3.78 -24.65
CA ALA A 167 -39.58 -5.16 -24.94
C ALA A 167 -39.32 -6.08 -23.74
N ALA A 168 -38.14 -5.94 -23.08
CA ALA A 168 -37.79 -6.70 -21.87
C ALA A 168 -38.71 -6.34 -20.69
N SER A 169 -38.94 -5.04 -20.44
CA SER A 169 -39.80 -4.55 -19.36
C SER A 169 -41.27 -4.97 -19.52
N ARG A 170 -41.81 -4.95 -20.75
CA ARG A 170 -43.16 -5.46 -21.01
C ARG A 170 -43.30 -6.97 -20.76
N ARG A 171 -42.25 -7.76 -21.05
CA ARG A 171 -42.23 -9.19 -20.74
C ARG A 171 -42.22 -9.41 -19.23
N ASN A 172 -41.37 -8.71 -18.52
CA ASN A 172 -41.28 -8.78 -17.06
C ASN A 172 -42.59 -8.33 -16.40
N ASN A 173 -43.15 -7.18 -16.79
CA ASN A 173 -44.43 -6.73 -16.27
C ASN A 173 -45.55 -7.77 -16.44
N ARG A 174 -45.67 -8.43 -17.59
CA ARG A 174 -46.72 -9.48 -17.76
C ARG A 174 -46.53 -10.64 -16.79
N VAL A 175 -45.29 -11.03 -16.50
CA VAL A 175 -44.96 -12.09 -15.52
C VAL A 175 -45.34 -11.60 -14.11
N PHE A 176 -44.94 -10.39 -13.75
CA PHE A 176 -45.20 -9.82 -12.43
C PHE A 176 -46.66 -9.53 -12.18
N PHE A 177 -47.42 -9.03 -13.17
CA PHE A 177 -48.87 -8.88 -13.07
C PHE A 177 -49.61 -10.19 -12.81
N ARG A 178 -49.03 -11.33 -13.21
CA ARG A 178 -49.58 -12.67 -12.93
C ARG A 178 -49.17 -13.19 -11.54
N SER A 179 -47.97 -12.86 -11.06
CA SER A 179 -47.48 -13.31 -9.76
C SER A 179 -47.96 -12.47 -8.60
N GLY A 180 -48.23 -11.19 -8.82
CA GLY A 180 -48.68 -10.23 -7.77
C GLY A 180 -47.57 -9.86 -6.76
N ASN A 181 -46.32 -10.32 -6.99
CA ASN A 181 -45.21 -10.07 -6.08
C ASN A 181 -44.55 -8.71 -6.32
N ALA A 182 -44.15 -8.05 -5.22
CA ALA A 182 -43.31 -6.85 -5.30
C ALA A 182 -41.92 -7.19 -5.86
N TYR A 183 -41.33 -6.27 -6.60
CA TYR A 183 -39.99 -6.43 -7.15
C TYR A 183 -39.25 -5.12 -7.21
N GLU A 184 -37.92 -5.19 -7.20
CA GLU A 184 -37.02 -4.04 -7.35
C GLU A 184 -36.29 -4.11 -8.69
N VAL A 185 -36.03 -2.93 -9.27
CA VAL A 185 -35.23 -2.82 -10.52
C VAL A 185 -34.48 -1.50 -10.54
N GLU A 186 -33.24 -1.54 -10.97
CA GLU A 186 -32.42 -0.36 -11.24
C GLU A 186 -32.53 0.00 -12.73
N LEU A 187 -32.85 1.26 -13.02
CA LEU A 187 -33.02 1.76 -14.38
C LEU A 187 -32.35 3.13 -14.55
N TRP A 188 -31.63 3.28 -15.64
CA TRP A 188 -31.15 4.58 -16.10
C TRP A 188 -32.28 5.34 -16.79
N ILE A 189 -32.64 6.47 -16.24
CA ILE A 189 -33.72 7.31 -16.76
C ILE A 189 -33.10 8.60 -17.31
N PRO A 190 -33.42 8.99 -18.57
CA PRO A 190 -33.04 10.29 -19.09
C PRO A 190 -33.89 11.37 -18.39
N THR A 191 -33.22 12.31 -17.75
CA THR A 191 -33.87 13.41 -17.02
C THR A 191 -33.39 14.76 -17.59
N CYS A 192 -34.05 15.86 -17.18
CA CYS A 192 -33.57 17.21 -17.51
C CYS A 192 -32.22 17.55 -16.91
N LYS A 193 -31.75 16.78 -15.91
CA LYS A 193 -30.42 16.87 -15.27
C LYS A 193 -29.44 15.83 -15.81
N GLY A 194 -29.69 15.25 -16.97
CA GLY A 194 -28.90 14.19 -17.58
C GLY A 194 -29.38 12.78 -17.16
N GLN A 195 -28.57 11.77 -17.47
CA GLN A 195 -28.87 10.38 -17.10
C GLN A 195 -28.76 10.18 -15.59
N ARG A 196 -29.82 9.66 -14.96
CA ARG A 196 -29.91 9.34 -13.54
C ARG A 196 -30.28 7.89 -13.31
N LEU A 197 -29.69 7.27 -12.31
CA LEU A 197 -29.97 5.88 -11.92
C LEU A 197 -31.02 5.86 -10.82
N PHE A 198 -32.17 5.26 -11.13
CA PHE A 198 -33.27 5.10 -10.17
C PHE A 198 -33.39 3.65 -9.73
N LEU A 199 -33.54 3.45 -8.42
CA LEU A 199 -33.99 2.19 -7.84
C LEU A 199 -35.52 2.25 -7.71
N PHE A 200 -36.21 1.52 -8.58
CA PHE A 200 -37.67 1.40 -8.52
C PHE A 200 -38.09 0.22 -7.65
N ARG A 201 -38.90 0.50 -6.64
CA ARG A 201 -39.64 -0.50 -5.85
C ARG A 201 -41.07 -0.55 -6.35
N ASN A 202 -41.46 -1.70 -6.90
CA ASN A 202 -42.72 -1.86 -7.60
C ASN A 202 -43.65 -2.75 -6.79
N LYS A 203 -44.87 -2.28 -6.59
CA LYS A 203 -45.90 -3.00 -5.81
C LYS A 203 -47.23 -2.98 -6.51
N PHE A 204 -47.93 -4.13 -6.52
CA PHE A 204 -49.28 -4.24 -7.07
C PHE A 204 -50.35 -3.87 -6.04
N VAL A 205 -51.36 -3.13 -6.48
CA VAL A 205 -52.49 -2.72 -5.67
C VAL A 205 -53.77 -3.01 -6.46
N HIS A 206 -54.76 -3.55 -5.77
CA HIS A 206 -56.09 -3.83 -6.35
C HIS A 206 -57.04 -2.67 -6.00
N SER A 207 -57.78 -2.19 -7.00
CA SER A 207 -58.85 -1.20 -6.77
C SER A 207 -60.05 -1.88 -6.12
N GLY A 208 -60.55 -1.31 -4.99
CA GLY A 208 -61.72 -1.82 -4.26
C GLY A 208 -63.07 -1.51 -4.90
N SER A 209 -63.14 -0.84 -6.06
CA SER A 209 -64.37 -0.46 -6.72
C SER A 209 -64.74 -1.46 -7.83
N GLY A 210 -65.46 -2.52 -7.52
CA GLY A 210 -66.34 -3.32 -8.41
C GLY A 210 -65.80 -3.91 -9.73
N LYS A 211 -64.70 -3.39 -10.27
CA LYS A 211 -63.90 -3.94 -11.35
C LYS A 211 -62.56 -4.29 -10.75
N ASN A 212 -62.16 -5.54 -10.84
CA ASN A 212 -60.85 -6.06 -10.34
C ASN A 212 -59.70 -5.45 -11.14
N GLU A 213 -59.49 -4.15 -11.04
CA GLU A 213 -58.45 -3.40 -11.72
C GLU A 213 -57.16 -3.46 -10.88
N ILE A 214 -56.10 -3.92 -11.49
CA ILE A 214 -54.76 -4.01 -10.85
C ILE A 214 -53.93 -2.84 -11.34
N PHE A 215 -53.36 -2.12 -10.39
CA PHE A 215 -52.43 -1.03 -10.65
C PHE A 215 -51.02 -1.41 -10.16
N LEU A 216 -49.99 -0.90 -10.83
CA LEU A 216 -48.62 -1.01 -10.40
C LEU A 216 -48.12 0.34 -9.88
N ILE A 217 -47.82 0.41 -8.60
CA ILE A 217 -47.18 1.58 -7.99
C ILE A 217 -45.68 1.39 -8.10
N CYS A 218 -45.03 2.27 -8.84
CA CYS A 218 -43.57 2.34 -9.00
C CYS A 218 -43.03 3.51 -8.16
N SER A 219 -42.29 3.23 -7.11
CA SER A 219 -41.61 4.24 -6.29
C SER A 219 -40.12 4.24 -6.60
N GLY A 220 -39.64 5.29 -7.24
CA GLY A 220 -38.23 5.43 -7.67
C GLY A 220 -37.45 6.36 -6.74
N THR A 221 -36.33 5.90 -6.26
CA THR A 221 -35.31 6.70 -5.52
C THR A 221 -34.11 6.92 -6.42
N ASP A 222 -33.70 8.18 -6.57
CA ASP A 222 -32.45 8.50 -7.29
C ASP A 222 -31.24 8.04 -6.45
N ILE A 223 -30.52 7.03 -6.94
CA ILE A 223 -29.32 6.46 -6.30
C ILE A 223 -28.04 6.82 -7.06
N THR A 224 -28.10 7.79 -7.97
CA THR A 224 -26.98 8.14 -8.86
C THR A 224 -25.73 8.56 -8.08
N GLU A 225 -25.89 9.48 -7.14
CA GLU A 225 -24.76 9.98 -6.36
C GLU A 225 -24.23 8.93 -5.38
N GLU A 226 -25.09 8.11 -4.82
CA GLU A 226 -24.71 7.00 -3.96
C GLU A 226 -23.86 5.97 -4.74
N ARG A 227 -24.32 5.56 -5.92
CA ARG A 227 -23.56 4.64 -6.80
C ARG A 227 -22.24 5.24 -7.25
N ARG A 228 -22.23 6.52 -7.63
CA ARG A 228 -20.99 7.22 -7.99
C ARG A 228 -20.03 7.33 -6.83
N ALA A 229 -20.56 7.58 -5.62
CA ALA A 229 -19.73 7.61 -4.41
C ALA A 229 -19.16 6.22 -4.08
N GLN A 230 -19.98 5.18 -4.16
CA GLN A 230 -19.52 3.79 -3.98
C GLN A 230 -18.44 3.40 -4.99
N GLU A 231 -18.62 3.73 -6.26
CA GLU A 231 -17.63 3.43 -7.29
C GLU A 231 -16.34 4.23 -7.09
N ARG A 232 -16.46 5.53 -6.73
CA ARG A 232 -15.28 6.34 -6.35
C ARG A 232 -14.54 5.75 -5.16
N LEU A 233 -15.27 5.34 -4.11
CA LEU A 233 -14.68 4.68 -2.94
C LEU A 233 -14.00 3.36 -3.32
N ARG A 234 -14.60 2.57 -4.21
CA ARG A 234 -14.02 1.32 -4.73
C ARG A 234 -12.73 1.58 -5.51
N ILE A 235 -12.74 2.59 -6.37
CA ILE A 235 -11.54 3.00 -7.12
C ILE A 235 -10.45 3.46 -6.14
N LEU A 236 -10.77 4.36 -5.21
CA LEU A 236 -9.82 4.85 -4.20
C LEU A 236 -9.28 3.73 -3.29
N ALA A 237 -10.11 2.75 -2.95
CA ALA A 237 -9.70 1.63 -2.13
C ALA A 237 -8.77 0.63 -2.86
N ASN A 238 -8.83 0.56 -4.19
CA ASN A 238 -8.17 -0.48 -4.98
C ASN A 238 -7.14 0.02 -5.98
N THR A 239 -7.01 1.35 -6.19
CA THR A 239 -6.06 1.90 -7.16
C THR A 239 -5.13 2.93 -6.55
N ASP A 240 -3.93 3.04 -7.11
CA ASP A 240 -2.98 4.09 -6.83
C ASP A 240 -3.39 5.40 -7.54
N SER A 241 -3.42 6.50 -6.82
CA SER A 241 -3.93 7.78 -7.33
C SER A 241 -3.01 8.46 -8.36
N ILE A 242 -1.72 8.12 -8.40
CA ILE A 242 -0.73 8.71 -9.30
C ILE A 242 -0.73 7.99 -10.65
N THR A 243 -0.68 6.66 -10.61
CA THR A 243 -0.51 5.82 -11.81
C THR A 243 -1.81 5.21 -12.33
N GLY A 244 -2.86 5.15 -11.50
CA GLY A 244 -4.12 4.47 -11.83
C GLY A 244 -4.03 2.93 -11.80
N LEU A 245 -2.87 2.38 -11.46
CA LEU A 245 -2.66 0.94 -11.32
C LEU A 245 -3.36 0.39 -10.07
N PRO A 246 -3.59 -0.91 -9.97
CA PRO A 246 -3.96 -1.56 -8.72
C PRO A 246 -3.00 -1.16 -7.59
N ASN A 247 -3.56 -0.88 -6.42
CA ASN A 247 -2.78 -0.60 -5.22
C ASN A 247 -2.39 -1.90 -4.49
N ARG A 248 -1.76 -1.78 -3.32
CA ARG A 248 -1.31 -2.91 -2.49
C ARG A 248 -2.44 -3.90 -2.17
N ASN A 249 -3.60 -3.38 -1.75
CA ASN A 249 -4.74 -4.22 -1.35
C ASN A 249 -5.29 -5.00 -2.54
N ALA A 250 -5.55 -4.31 -3.65
CA ALA A 250 -6.04 -4.97 -4.87
C ALA A 250 -5.06 -6.02 -5.40
N MET A 251 -3.75 -5.75 -5.34
CA MET A 251 -2.73 -6.72 -5.78
C MET A 251 -2.69 -7.95 -4.88
N GLN A 252 -2.82 -7.76 -3.57
CA GLN A 252 -2.85 -8.87 -2.62
C GLN A 252 -4.03 -9.81 -2.88
N ASP A 253 -5.24 -9.24 -3.10
CA ASP A 253 -6.43 -10.03 -3.46
C ASP A 253 -6.23 -10.79 -4.78
N LEU A 254 -5.60 -10.17 -5.79
CA LEU A 254 -5.31 -10.79 -7.07
C LEU A 254 -4.31 -11.95 -6.94
N ILE A 255 -3.27 -11.80 -6.12
CA ILE A 255 -2.29 -12.85 -5.85
C ILE A 255 -2.96 -14.03 -5.12
N ASP A 256 -3.75 -13.76 -4.07
CA ASP A 256 -4.47 -14.81 -3.34
C ASP A 256 -5.44 -15.55 -4.25
N HIS A 257 -6.16 -14.82 -5.12
CA HIS A 257 -7.02 -15.44 -6.12
C HIS A 257 -6.22 -16.32 -7.10
N ALA A 258 -5.08 -15.83 -7.60
CA ALA A 258 -4.24 -16.57 -8.52
C ALA A 258 -3.67 -17.85 -7.87
N ILE A 259 -3.18 -17.77 -6.64
CA ILE A 259 -2.66 -18.94 -5.90
C ILE A 259 -3.75 -19.98 -5.67
N ASN A 260 -4.95 -19.56 -5.25
CA ASN A 260 -6.06 -20.46 -4.94
C ASN A 260 -6.65 -21.16 -6.17
N HIS A 261 -6.44 -20.63 -7.37
CA HIS A 261 -6.97 -21.19 -8.65
C HIS A 261 -5.86 -21.71 -9.57
N ALA A 262 -4.66 -21.91 -9.06
CA ALA A 262 -3.49 -22.24 -9.88
C ALA A 262 -3.44 -23.68 -10.42
N ASP A 263 -4.36 -24.59 -10.07
CA ASP A 263 -4.46 -25.98 -10.57
C ASP A 263 -3.10 -26.66 -10.89
N ASN A 264 -2.16 -26.66 -9.95
CA ASN A 264 -0.75 -27.06 -10.09
C ASN A 264 0.17 -26.14 -10.92
N ASN A 265 -0.29 -25.00 -11.36
CA ASN A 265 0.54 -24.01 -12.06
C ASN A 265 1.24 -23.07 -11.05
N LYS A 266 2.41 -22.58 -11.42
CA LYS A 266 3.16 -21.65 -10.60
C LYS A 266 2.64 -20.22 -10.76
N VAL A 267 2.61 -19.50 -9.66
CA VAL A 267 2.31 -18.07 -9.61
C VAL A 267 3.59 -17.33 -9.26
N GLY A 268 3.98 -16.37 -10.09
CA GLY A 268 5.16 -15.55 -9.88
C GLY A 268 4.82 -14.14 -9.44
N VAL A 269 5.57 -13.63 -8.47
CA VAL A 269 5.53 -12.24 -8.03
C VAL A 269 6.90 -11.62 -8.23
N VAL A 270 6.92 -10.47 -8.90
CA VAL A 270 8.12 -9.67 -9.13
C VAL A 270 7.95 -8.34 -8.44
N TYR A 271 8.82 -8.06 -7.48
CA TYR A 271 8.87 -6.80 -6.72
C TYR A 271 9.95 -5.90 -7.30
N LEU A 272 9.64 -4.67 -7.59
CA LEU A 272 10.55 -3.69 -8.18
C LEU A 272 10.58 -2.42 -7.34
N ASP A 273 11.74 -1.80 -7.24
CA ASP A 273 11.94 -0.51 -6.59
C ASP A 273 12.88 0.36 -7.45
N LEU A 274 12.51 1.61 -7.65
CA LEU A 274 13.30 2.55 -8.48
C LEU A 274 14.52 3.05 -7.73
N ASP A 275 15.68 2.76 -8.26
CA ASP A 275 16.95 3.16 -7.66
C ASP A 275 17.10 4.69 -7.63
N ASN A 276 17.43 5.22 -6.44
CA ASN A 276 17.67 6.65 -6.22
C ASN A 276 16.50 7.61 -6.52
N PHE A 277 15.25 7.14 -6.58
CA PHE A 277 14.08 7.96 -6.86
C PHE A 277 13.97 9.18 -5.91
N LYS A 278 14.34 9.02 -4.65
CA LYS A 278 14.39 10.13 -3.69
C LYS A 278 15.28 11.29 -4.17
N LYS A 279 16.44 11.01 -4.78
CA LYS A 279 17.33 12.05 -5.32
C LYS A 279 16.66 12.84 -6.46
N VAL A 280 15.83 12.17 -7.26
CA VAL A 280 15.05 12.83 -8.32
C VAL A 280 14.02 13.79 -7.70
N ASN A 281 13.29 13.34 -6.67
CA ASN A 281 12.35 14.20 -5.96
C ASN A 281 13.04 15.39 -5.28
N ASP A 282 14.18 15.16 -4.64
CA ASP A 282 14.94 16.21 -3.96
C ASP A 282 15.50 17.25 -4.97
N ALA A 283 15.86 16.82 -6.18
CA ALA A 283 16.42 17.70 -7.21
C ALA A 283 15.35 18.44 -8.03
N TYR A 284 14.23 17.80 -8.38
CA TYR A 284 13.25 18.32 -9.33
C TYR A 284 11.84 18.51 -8.75
N GLY A 285 11.61 18.11 -7.51
CA GLY A 285 10.33 18.21 -6.81
C GLY A 285 9.37 17.05 -7.07
N HIS A 286 8.37 16.90 -6.19
CA HIS A 286 7.44 15.76 -6.19
C HIS A 286 6.58 15.64 -7.46
N LEU A 287 6.16 16.78 -8.06
CA LEU A 287 5.37 16.75 -9.30
C LEU A 287 6.14 16.13 -10.48
N PHE A 288 7.45 16.36 -10.51
CA PHE A 288 8.32 15.75 -11.50
C PHE A 288 8.47 14.24 -11.24
N GLY A 289 8.64 13.84 -9.98
CA GLY A 289 8.66 12.44 -9.57
C GLY A 289 7.37 11.71 -9.90
N ASP A 290 6.20 12.34 -9.68
CA ASP A 290 4.91 11.78 -10.05
C ASP A 290 4.78 11.51 -11.55
N GLN A 291 5.32 12.42 -12.39
CA GLN A 291 5.35 12.20 -13.84
C GLN A 291 6.29 11.06 -14.21
N LEU A 292 7.48 10.99 -13.58
CA LEU A 292 8.42 9.88 -13.79
C LEU A 292 7.77 8.54 -13.42
N LEU A 293 7.02 8.46 -12.31
CA LEU A 293 6.31 7.25 -11.92
C LEU A 293 5.26 6.81 -12.95
N ARG A 294 4.53 7.76 -13.55
CA ARG A 294 3.60 7.44 -14.65
C ARG A 294 4.34 6.90 -15.87
N ASP A 295 5.42 7.55 -16.27
CA ASP A 295 6.19 7.14 -17.45
C ASP A 295 6.87 5.79 -17.24
N VAL A 296 7.40 5.53 -16.04
CA VAL A 296 7.95 4.24 -15.63
C VAL A 296 6.86 3.16 -15.65
N SER A 297 5.67 3.45 -15.13
CA SER A 297 4.57 2.48 -15.13
C SER A 297 4.20 2.04 -16.55
N LEU A 298 4.14 2.98 -17.49
CA LEU A 298 3.89 2.69 -18.91
C LEU A 298 5.05 1.91 -19.54
N ALA A 299 6.29 2.21 -19.17
CA ALA A 299 7.46 1.49 -19.63
C ALA A 299 7.45 0.04 -19.15
N ILE A 300 7.14 -0.22 -17.87
CA ILE A 300 7.00 -1.59 -17.33
C ILE A 300 5.85 -2.31 -18.04
N LEU A 301 4.67 -1.70 -18.14
CA LEU A 301 3.52 -2.29 -18.86
C LEU A 301 3.87 -2.72 -20.29
N SER A 302 4.72 -1.96 -21.00
CA SER A 302 5.16 -2.33 -22.34
C SER A 302 6.04 -3.59 -22.40
N CYS A 303 6.59 -4.03 -21.27
CA CYS A 303 7.40 -5.23 -21.13
C CYS A 303 6.59 -6.47 -20.71
N LEU A 304 5.32 -6.27 -20.30
CA LEU A 304 4.46 -7.32 -19.78
C LEU A 304 3.62 -7.98 -20.88
N GLU A 305 3.22 -9.22 -20.64
CA GLU A 305 2.27 -9.96 -21.44
C GLU A 305 0.82 -9.66 -20.98
N HIS A 306 -0.16 -10.02 -21.79
CA HIS A 306 -1.56 -9.58 -21.60
C HIS A 306 -2.22 -10.13 -20.31
N ASP A 307 -1.75 -11.25 -19.79
CA ASP A 307 -2.24 -11.93 -18.58
C ASP A 307 -1.46 -11.51 -17.31
N GLN A 308 -0.45 -10.67 -17.46
CA GLN A 308 0.36 -10.17 -16.34
C GLN A 308 -0.21 -8.85 -15.82
N VAL A 309 -0.26 -8.71 -14.51
CA VAL A 309 -0.83 -7.53 -13.85
C VAL A 309 0.25 -6.72 -13.16
N LEU A 310 0.33 -5.43 -13.49
CA LEU A 310 1.19 -4.46 -12.80
C LEU A 310 0.39 -3.74 -11.73
N ALA A 311 0.97 -3.57 -10.55
CA ALA A 311 0.45 -2.76 -9.45
C ALA A 311 1.51 -1.80 -8.91
N ARG A 312 1.07 -0.75 -8.22
CA ARG A 312 1.95 0.14 -7.44
C ARG A 312 1.48 0.17 -5.99
N PRO A 313 2.19 -0.50 -5.07
CA PRO A 313 1.87 -0.51 -3.64
C PRO A 313 1.98 0.86 -2.98
N GLY A 314 2.94 1.67 -3.41
CA GLY A 314 3.20 3.03 -2.93
C GLY A 314 4.65 3.45 -3.20
N GLY A 315 5.00 4.71 -2.91
CA GLY A 315 6.36 5.21 -3.07
C GLY A 315 6.91 5.03 -4.49
N ASP A 316 8.07 4.43 -4.60
CA ASP A 316 8.79 4.06 -5.82
C ASP A 316 8.72 2.55 -6.15
N GLU A 317 7.82 1.83 -5.48
CA GLU A 317 7.66 0.39 -5.58
C GLU A 317 6.61 -0.02 -6.62
N PHE A 318 6.90 -1.09 -7.35
CA PHE A 318 5.98 -1.74 -8.28
C PHE A 318 5.96 -3.24 -8.04
N LEU A 319 4.82 -3.87 -8.34
CA LEU A 319 4.61 -5.31 -8.24
C LEU A 319 4.05 -5.84 -9.55
N VAL A 320 4.60 -6.95 -10.04
CA VAL A 320 4.04 -7.69 -11.16
C VAL A 320 3.58 -9.07 -10.70
N LEU A 321 2.34 -9.41 -11.02
CA LEU A 321 1.78 -10.74 -10.88
C LEU A 321 1.80 -11.44 -12.24
N ALA A 322 2.34 -12.64 -12.29
CA ALA A 322 2.28 -13.53 -13.45
C ALA A 322 1.71 -14.88 -13.04
N SER A 323 0.59 -15.27 -13.64
CA SER A 323 -0.03 -16.57 -13.44
C SER A 323 0.54 -17.58 -14.47
N ASN A 324 0.53 -18.86 -14.11
CA ASN A 324 0.97 -19.95 -15.01
C ASN A 324 2.38 -19.70 -15.61
N THR A 325 3.35 -19.41 -14.77
CA THR A 325 4.69 -18.96 -15.16
C THR A 325 5.79 -19.89 -14.69
N SER A 326 7.02 -19.65 -15.13
CA SER A 326 8.24 -20.33 -14.67
C SER A 326 9.27 -19.34 -14.19
N GLN A 327 10.24 -19.78 -13.40
CA GLN A 327 11.35 -18.95 -12.95
C GLN A 327 12.07 -18.28 -14.13
N SER A 328 12.40 -19.05 -15.17
CA SER A 328 13.09 -18.53 -16.35
C SER A 328 12.28 -17.47 -17.12
N ALA A 329 10.95 -17.60 -17.15
CA ALA A 329 10.08 -16.60 -17.77
C ALA A 329 10.08 -15.28 -16.96
N LEU A 330 10.08 -15.36 -15.62
CA LEU A 330 10.17 -14.20 -14.74
C LEU A 330 11.55 -13.52 -14.82
N GLU A 331 12.64 -14.28 -14.89
CA GLU A 331 13.98 -13.75 -15.09
C GLU A 331 14.12 -13.03 -16.44
N ALA A 332 13.54 -13.62 -17.51
CA ALA A 332 13.51 -12.98 -18.81
C ALA A 332 12.68 -11.67 -18.78
N MET A 333 11.55 -11.66 -18.08
CA MET A 333 10.73 -10.46 -17.88
C MET A 333 11.49 -9.40 -17.10
N ALA A 334 12.12 -9.75 -15.97
CA ALA A 334 12.93 -8.83 -15.18
C ALA A 334 14.07 -8.23 -16.02
N SER A 335 14.74 -9.03 -16.84
CA SER A 335 15.79 -8.57 -17.75
C SER A 335 15.28 -7.59 -18.80
N ARG A 336 14.06 -7.82 -19.36
CA ARG A 336 13.42 -6.87 -20.29
C ARG A 336 13.11 -5.55 -19.59
N ILE A 337 12.55 -5.60 -18.38
CA ILE A 337 12.22 -4.40 -17.58
C ILE A 337 13.49 -3.61 -17.28
N LEU A 338 14.55 -4.26 -16.76
CA LEU A 338 15.82 -3.61 -16.47
C LEU A 338 16.42 -2.93 -17.70
N THR A 339 16.39 -3.61 -18.85
CA THR A 339 16.90 -3.05 -20.11
C THR A 339 16.08 -1.84 -20.54
N ARG A 340 14.76 -1.90 -20.40
CA ARG A 340 13.85 -0.80 -20.76
C ARG A 340 14.02 0.42 -19.88
N LEU A 341 14.18 0.25 -18.57
CA LEU A 341 14.31 1.34 -17.60
C LEU A 341 15.69 2.02 -17.64
N ARG A 342 16.70 1.39 -18.19
CA ARG A 342 18.02 2.03 -18.44
C ARG A 342 17.98 3.07 -19.55
N LEU A 343 16.93 3.09 -20.38
CA LEU A 343 16.76 4.11 -21.39
C LEU A 343 16.28 5.42 -20.74
N PRO A 344 16.70 6.59 -21.23
CA PRO A 344 16.32 7.87 -20.65
C PRO A 344 14.81 8.13 -20.71
N PHE A 345 14.28 8.69 -19.65
CA PHE A 345 12.92 9.22 -19.56
C PHE A 345 12.95 10.72 -19.83
N ARG A 346 12.08 11.19 -20.73
CA ARG A 346 12.01 12.58 -21.11
C ARG A 346 10.79 13.24 -20.50
N ILE A 347 11.01 14.09 -19.50
CA ILE A 347 9.95 14.83 -18.81
C ILE A 347 10.12 16.32 -19.15
N GLY A 348 9.28 16.83 -20.03
CA GLY A 348 9.45 18.16 -20.60
C GLY A 348 10.74 18.26 -21.41
N LEU A 349 11.67 19.11 -20.98
CA LEU A 349 12.99 19.30 -21.61
C LEU A 349 14.12 18.57 -20.89
N ILE A 350 13.83 17.85 -19.83
CA ILE A 350 14.82 17.18 -18.99
C ILE A 350 14.85 15.68 -19.33
N GLU A 351 16.04 15.15 -19.51
CA GLU A 351 16.27 13.71 -19.64
C GLU A 351 16.79 13.15 -18.29
N VAL A 352 16.11 12.11 -17.79
CA VAL A 352 16.47 11.44 -16.53
C VAL A 352 16.75 9.99 -16.80
N TYR A 353 17.85 9.52 -16.24
CA TYR A 353 18.24 8.11 -16.22
C TYR A 353 17.86 7.51 -14.87
N THR A 354 17.21 6.37 -14.88
CA THR A 354 16.87 5.61 -13.67
C THR A 354 17.13 4.12 -13.92
N SER A 355 17.21 3.37 -12.86
CA SER A 355 17.24 1.91 -12.88
C SER A 355 16.27 1.39 -11.84
N CYS A 356 16.11 0.10 -11.75
CA CYS A 356 15.38 -0.52 -10.66
C CYS A 356 16.12 -1.75 -10.14
N SER A 357 15.87 -2.06 -8.88
CA SER A 357 16.25 -3.32 -8.26
C SER A 357 15.04 -4.24 -8.24
N VAL A 358 15.22 -5.51 -8.56
CA VAL A 358 14.10 -6.43 -8.82
C VAL A 358 14.27 -7.70 -7.98
N GLY A 359 13.21 -8.11 -7.30
CA GLY A 359 13.13 -9.37 -6.58
C GLY A 359 12.05 -10.28 -7.14
N ILE A 360 12.34 -11.55 -7.25
CA ILE A 360 11.46 -12.56 -7.85
C ILE A 360 11.16 -13.63 -6.81
N ALA A 361 9.88 -13.96 -6.66
CA ALA A 361 9.44 -15.10 -5.86
C ALA A 361 8.33 -15.88 -6.58
N LEU A 362 8.28 -17.20 -6.36
CA LEU A 362 7.32 -18.12 -6.96
C LEU A 362 6.53 -18.88 -5.89
N SER A 363 5.25 -19.06 -6.11
CA SER A 363 4.41 -20.00 -5.39
C SER A 363 4.32 -21.30 -6.17
N PRO A 364 4.39 -22.49 -5.52
CA PRO A 364 4.43 -22.68 -4.07
C PRO A 364 5.85 -22.68 -3.47
N GLU A 365 6.95 -22.65 -4.26
CA GLU A 365 8.33 -22.83 -3.80
C GLU A 365 8.76 -21.79 -2.75
N HIS A 366 8.35 -20.54 -2.96
CA HIS A 366 8.76 -19.42 -2.12
C HIS A 366 7.62 -18.85 -1.27
N GLY A 367 6.48 -19.53 -1.19
CA GLY A 367 5.34 -19.13 -0.36
C GLY A 367 4.02 -19.69 -0.85
N SER A 368 3.09 -19.91 0.09
CA SER A 368 1.76 -20.47 -0.16
C SER A 368 0.62 -19.46 -0.06
N ASP A 369 0.92 -18.21 0.29
CA ASP A 369 -0.04 -17.11 0.42
C ASP A 369 0.58 -15.79 -0.10
N SER A 370 -0.26 -14.79 -0.35
CA SER A 370 0.16 -13.49 -0.89
C SER A 370 1.15 -12.78 0.01
N THR A 371 0.97 -12.86 1.33
CA THR A 371 1.84 -12.18 2.30
C THR A 371 3.26 -12.75 2.28
N ALA A 372 3.38 -14.06 2.25
CA ALA A 372 4.68 -14.75 2.21
C ALA A 372 5.41 -14.47 0.89
N ILE A 373 4.72 -14.61 -0.25
CA ILE A 373 5.37 -14.45 -1.56
C ILE A 373 5.78 -13.01 -1.85
N ILE A 374 4.98 -12.02 -1.45
CA ILE A 374 5.33 -10.60 -1.56
C ILE A 374 6.56 -10.29 -0.69
N ARG A 375 6.56 -10.72 0.58
CA ARG A 375 7.69 -10.53 1.49
C ARG A 375 8.98 -11.15 0.94
N HIS A 376 8.90 -12.33 0.35
CA HIS A 376 10.08 -13.02 -0.19
C HIS A 376 10.56 -12.36 -1.49
N ALA A 377 9.67 -11.86 -2.33
CA ALA A 377 10.05 -11.04 -3.48
C ALA A 377 10.71 -9.71 -3.04
N ASP A 378 10.19 -9.05 -2.00
CA ASP A 378 10.79 -7.86 -1.40
C ASP A 378 12.19 -8.14 -0.83
N THR A 379 12.36 -9.25 -0.09
CA THR A 379 13.67 -9.71 0.40
C THR A 379 14.69 -9.91 -0.73
N ALA A 380 14.26 -10.49 -1.84
CA ALA A 380 15.12 -10.69 -3.01
C ALA A 380 15.46 -9.36 -3.70
N MET A 381 14.51 -8.44 -3.79
CA MET A 381 14.71 -7.08 -4.31
C MET A 381 15.72 -6.30 -3.45
N TYR A 382 15.60 -6.41 -2.13
CA TYR A 382 16.57 -5.80 -1.22
C TYR A 382 17.99 -6.36 -1.43
N THR A 383 18.13 -7.69 -1.62
CA THR A 383 19.41 -8.32 -1.96
C THR A 383 19.95 -7.81 -3.30
N ALA A 384 19.08 -7.56 -4.28
CA ALA A 384 19.49 -6.95 -5.55
C ALA A 384 20.04 -5.52 -5.37
N LYS A 385 19.46 -4.73 -4.45
CA LYS A 385 19.96 -3.39 -4.07
C LYS A 385 21.35 -3.45 -3.46
N GLU A 386 21.58 -4.39 -2.54
CA GLU A 386 22.88 -4.59 -1.89
C GLU A 386 23.95 -5.06 -2.91
N GLY A 387 23.56 -5.90 -3.86
CA GLY A 387 24.46 -6.43 -4.90
C GLY A 387 24.89 -5.40 -5.97
N GLY A 388 24.57 -4.10 -5.80
CA GLY A 388 25.01 -3.03 -6.71
C GLY A 388 23.90 -2.37 -7.50
N ARG A 389 22.62 -2.66 -7.21
CA ARG A 389 21.42 -2.10 -7.89
C ARG A 389 21.36 -2.46 -9.39
N GLY A 390 20.29 -2.03 -10.06
CA GLY A 390 20.15 -2.22 -11.50
C GLY A 390 20.16 -3.68 -11.97
N GLN A 391 19.77 -4.61 -11.12
CA GLN A 391 19.79 -6.07 -11.33
C GLN A 391 18.57 -6.74 -10.71
N PHE A 392 18.44 -8.03 -10.96
CA PHE A 392 17.40 -8.85 -10.32
C PHE A 392 18.01 -9.96 -9.47
N CYS A 393 17.28 -10.40 -8.44
CA CYS A 393 17.57 -11.60 -7.67
C CYS A 393 16.31 -12.46 -7.57
N VAL A 394 16.49 -13.78 -7.59
CA VAL A 394 15.44 -14.74 -7.24
C VAL A 394 15.59 -15.09 -5.78
N PHE A 395 14.49 -15.10 -5.04
CA PHE A 395 14.50 -15.40 -3.61
C PHE A 395 15.14 -16.76 -3.32
N THR A 396 15.95 -16.79 -2.29
CA THR A 396 16.42 -18.01 -1.65
C THR A 396 16.24 -17.90 -0.12
N PRO A 397 16.05 -19.01 0.61
CA PRO A 397 15.85 -18.96 2.06
C PRO A 397 17.01 -18.28 2.83
N GLU A 398 18.23 -18.35 2.31
CA GLU A 398 19.43 -17.73 2.90
C GLU A 398 19.35 -16.20 2.90
N MET A 399 18.58 -15.60 1.98
CA MET A 399 18.38 -14.15 1.93
C MET A 399 17.64 -13.62 3.17
N ASN A 400 16.73 -14.39 3.73
CA ASN A 400 16.07 -14.00 4.98
C ASN A 400 17.07 -13.81 6.12
N GLN A 401 18.07 -14.68 6.19
CA GLN A 401 19.10 -14.61 7.24
C GLN A 401 19.93 -13.33 7.09
N ARG A 402 20.28 -12.92 5.86
CA ARG A 402 20.99 -11.65 5.60
C ARG A 402 20.19 -10.42 6.05
N VAL A 403 18.89 -10.37 5.78
CA VAL A 403 18.04 -9.26 6.23
C VAL A 403 18.00 -9.17 7.76
N PHE A 404 17.92 -10.31 8.47
CA PHE A 404 18.00 -10.33 9.94
C PHE A 404 19.37 -9.87 10.43
N GLU A 405 20.46 -10.25 9.75
CA GLU A 405 21.81 -9.81 10.08
C GLU A 405 21.95 -8.30 9.91
N TYR A 406 21.42 -7.76 8.83
CA TYR A 406 21.44 -6.31 8.55
C TYR A 406 20.69 -5.51 9.63
N LEU A 407 19.47 -5.93 9.99
CA LEU A 407 18.71 -5.31 11.07
C LEU A 407 19.41 -5.41 12.44
N TRP A 408 20.06 -6.53 12.69
CA TRP A 408 20.85 -6.71 13.90
C TRP A 408 22.05 -5.76 13.91
N LEU A 409 22.75 -5.62 12.79
CA LEU A 409 23.88 -4.68 12.63
C LEU A 409 23.42 -3.23 12.83
N ASP A 410 22.29 -2.81 12.22
CA ASP A 410 21.77 -1.44 12.38
C ASP A 410 21.53 -1.08 13.84
N THR A 411 20.91 -1.99 14.57
CA THR A 411 20.60 -1.77 15.97
C THR A 411 21.83 -1.78 16.88
N ASN A 412 22.79 -2.68 16.60
CA ASN A 412 23.85 -2.97 17.57
C ASN A 412 25.17 -2.26 17.27
N LEU A 413 25.51 -1.94 16.00
CA LEU A 413 26.76 -1.25 15.69
C LEU A 413 26.79 0.19 16.23
N ARG A 414 25.61 0.88 16.25
CA ARG A 414 25.49 2.20 16.92
C ARG A 414 25.82 2.10 18.40
N LYS A 415 25.25 1.09 19.06
CA LYS A 415 25.53 0.83 20.48
C LYS A 415 26.98 0.42 20.73
N ALA A 416 27.60 -0.27 19.79
CA ALA A 416 28.99 -0.69 19.89
C ALA A 416 29.96 0.51 19.94
N LEU A 417 29.66 1.57 19.16
CA LEU A 417 30.41 2.82 19.18
C LEU A 417 30.29 3.58 20.53
N GLU A 418 29.12 3.49 21.17
CA GLU A 418 28.82 4.19 22.44
C GLU A 418 29.32 3.42 23.68
N ASN A 419 29.42 2.09 23.60
CA ASN A 419 29.62 1.21 24.77
C ASN A 419 30.98 0.48 24.75
N ASP A 420 32.02 1.05 24.19
CA ASP A 420 33.38 0.52 24.16
C ASP A 420 33.49 -0.94 23.68
N GLN A 421 32.62 -1.35 22.75
CA GLN A 421 32.63 -2.72 22.21
C GLN A 421 33.57 -2.88 21.00
N LEU A 422 34.14 -1.80 20.52
CA LEU A 422 35.14 -1.83 19.46
C LEU A 422 36.54 -2.01 20.06
N VAL A 423 37.33 -2.84 19.41
CA VAL A 423 38.73 -3.09 19.80
C VAL A 423 39.61 -3.12 18.56
N ILE A 424 40.87 -2.75 18.70
CA ILE A 424 41.81 -2.77 17.59
C ILE A 424 42.80 -3.94 17.78
N HIS A 425 42.90 -4.74 16.75
CA HIS A 425 43.95 -5.72 16.62
C HIS A 425 45.04 -5.18 15.70
N TYR A 426 46.27 -5.50 16.00
CA TYR A 426 47.47 -5.04 15.28
C TYR A 426 48.17 -6.21 14.63
N GLN A 427 48.50 -6.07 13.34
CA GLN A 427 49.27 -7.07 12.59
C GLN A 427 50.60 -6.49 12.14
N PRO A 428 51.74 -7.17 12.45
CA PRO A 428 53.05 -6.66 12.08
C PRO A 428 53.35 -6.83 10.60
N LYS A 429 54.00 -5.79 10.05
CA LYS A 429 54.65 -5.81 8.73
C LYS A 429 56.12 -6.02 8.92
N ILE A 430 56.70 -6.99 8.19
CA ILE A 430 58.09 -7.41 8.36
C ILE A 430 58.90 -6.98 7.14
N THR A 431 59.98 -6.25 7.35
CA THR A 431 60.91 -5.86 6.29
C THR A 431 61.68 -7.08 5.73
N TRP A 432 62.29 -6.93 4.57
CA TRP A 432 63.17 -7.97 3.99
C TRP A 432 64.35 -8.36 4.89
N ARG A 433 64.75 -7.49 5.85
CA ARG A 433 65.75 -7.75 6.88
C ARG A 433 65.24 -8.49 8.10
N GLY A 434 63.93 -8.76 8.16
CA GLY A 434 63.30 -9.37 9.33
C GLY A 434 62.98 -8.37 10.46
N GLU A 435 63.00 -7.06 10.22
CA GLU A 435 62.67 -6.04 11.21
C GLU A 435 61.17 -5.75 11.20
N VAL A 436 60.56 -5.52 12.36
CA VAL A 436 59.19 -4.97 12.47
C VAL A 436 59.29 -3.46 12.37
N ARG A 437 58.79 -2.88 11.31
CA ARG A 437 58.85 -1.42 11.07
C ARG A 437 57.52 -0.73 11.19
N SER A 438 56.47 -1.39 10.80
CA SER A 438 55.11 -0.87 10.87
C SER A 438 54.09 -1.96 11.23
N LEU A 439 52.88 -1.53 11.57
CA LEU A 439 51.75 -2.39 11.89
C LEU A 439 50.56 -1.98 11.03
N GLU A 440 49.61 -2.86 10.85
CA GLU A 440 48.29 -2.53 10.40
C GLU A 440 47.30 -2.61 11.57
N ALA A 441 46.45 -1.60 11.72
CA ALA A 441 45.37 -1.56 12.67
C ALA A 441 44.08 -2.10 12.03
N LEU A 442 43.57 -3.16 12.59
CA LEU A 442 42.43 -3.90 12.11
C LEU A 442 41.32 -3.86 13.16
N VAL A 443 40.29 -3.09 12.92
CA VAL A 443 39.13 -2.99 13.85
C VAL A 443 38.47 -4.36 14.03
N ARG A 444 37.96 -4.63 15.22
CA ARG A 444 37.15 -5.78 15.61
C ARG A 444 36.00 -5.31 16.47
N TRP A 445 34.90 -6.00 16.40
CA TRP A 445 33.77 -5.72 17.27
C TRP A 445 33.61 -6.83 18.29
N GLN A 446 33.83 -6.53 19.57
CA GLN A 446 33.64 -7.42 20.69
C GLN A 446 32.17 -7.34 21.13
N SER A 447 31.30 -8.04 20.43
CA SER A 447 29.87 -8.09 20.73
C SER A 447 29.63 -8.92 22.01
N PRO A 448 28.80 -8.44 22.95
CA PRO A 448 28.39 -9.23 24.12
C PRO A 448 27.62 -10.51 23.74
N GLU A 449 26.90 -10.48 22.62
CA GLU A 449 26.02 -11.57 22.17
C GLU A 449 26.74 -12.57 21.25
N ARG A 450 27.60 -12.06 20.35
CA ARG A 450 28.21 -12.85 19.26
C ARG A 450 29.71 -13.04 19.39
N GLY A 451 30.31 -12.49 20.45
CA GLY A 451 31.77 -12.54 20.62
C GLY A 451 32.52 -11.61 19.66
N LEU A 452 33.69 -12.05 19.19
CA LEU A 452 34.54 -11.22 18.32
C LEU A 452 34.10 -11.31 16.86
N ILE A 453 33.55 -10.23 16.33
CA ILE A 453 33.06 -10.09 14.95
C ILE A 453 34.18 -9.44 14.09
N PRO A 454 34.56 -10.08 12.95
CA PRO A 454 35.54 -9.53 12.03
C PRO A 454 34.99 -8.35 11.20
N PRO A 455 35.85 -7.49 10.65
CA PRO A 455 35.44 -6.31 9.90
C PRO A 455 34.62 -6.62 8.65
N LEU A 456 34.87 -7.73 7.99
CA LEU A 456 34.13 -8.17 6.79
C LEU A 456 32.60 -8.29 7.05
N ASP A 457 32.21 -8.58 8.29
CA ASP A 457 30.81 -8.80 8.64
C ASP A 457 30.06 -7.51 8.95
N PHE A 458 30.73 -6.34 9.16
CA PHE A 458 30.04 -5.11 9.56
C PHE A 458 30.54 -3.82 8.85
N ILE A 459 31.70 -3.83 8.20
CA ILE A 459 32.24 -2.62 7.55
C ILE A 459 31.37 -2.18 6.37
N SER A 460 30.95 -3.12 5.51
CA SER A 460 30.08 -2.80 4.37
C SER A 460 28.78 -2.13 4.85
N TYR A 461 28.18 -2.66 5.93
CA TYR A 461 27.03 -2.05 6.57
C TYR A 461 27.36 -0.64 7.12
N ALA A 462 28.50 -0.48 7.79
CA ALA A 462 28.92 0.82 8.33
C ALA A 462 29.10 1.86 7.22
N GLU A 463 29.59 1.46 6.06
CA GLU A 463 29.71 2.31 4.88
C GLU A 463 28.33 2.71 4.33
N GLU A 464 27.41 1.77 4.15
CA GLU A 464 26.07 2.04 3.64
C GLU A 464 25.25 2.92 4.57
N SER A 465 25.31 2.67 5.87
CA SER A 465 24.59 3.44 6.90
C SER A 465 25.22 4.79 7.24
N GLY A 466 26.46 5.04 6.80
CA GLY A 466 27.25 6.21 7.17
C GLY A 466 27.93 6.13 8.54
N LEU A 467 27.77 5.02 9.26
CA LEU A 467 28.42 4.77 10.55
C LEU A 467 29.94 4.59 10.42
N ILE A 468 30.44 4.37 9.20
CA ILE A 468 31.88 4.31 8.92
C ILE A 468 32.61 5.59 9.29
N VAL A 469 31.94 6.75 9.22
CA VAL A 469 32.55 8.05 9.58
C VAL A 469 32.86 8.15 11.07
N PRO A 470 31.88 8.00 12.00
CA PRO A 470 32.19 8.00 13.42
C PRO A 470 33.09 6.83 13.85
N LEU A 471 32.95 5.66 13.21
CA LEU A 471 33.80 4.49 13.48
C LEU A 471 35.25 4.76 13.10
N GLY A 472 35.52 5.27 11.91
CA GLY A 472 36.89 5.57 11.49
C GLY A 472 37.53 6.67 12.30
N ARG A 473 36.78 7.69 12.70
CA ARG A 473 37.25 8.70 13.64
C ARG A 473 37.69 8.06 14.98
N TRP A 474 36.87 7.17 15.53
CA TRP A 474 37.20 6.43 16.73
C TRP A 474 38.48 5.61 16.55
N VAL A 475 38.60 4.85 15.44
CA VAL A 475 39.77 4.04 15.13
C VAL A 475 41.07 4.88 15.09
N ILE A 476 41.05 5.99 14.34
CA ILE A 476 42.21 6.86 14.18
C ILE A 476 42.66 7.41 15.55
N LEU A 477 41.74 7.91 16.35
CA LEU A 477 42.06 8.50 17.65
C LEU A 477 42.57 7.44 18.65
N ASP A 478 42.00 6.25 18.66
CA ASP A 478 42.44 5.17 19.54
C ASP A 478 43.83 4.63 19.14
N VAL A 479 44.09 4.47 17.84
CA VAL A 479 45.41 4.09 17.34
C VAL A 479 46.46 5.10 17.73
N VAL A 480 46.22 6.40 17.55
CA VAL A 480 47.21 7.44 17.94
C VAL A 480 47.49 7.40 19.44
N ARG A 481 46.46 7.24 20.28
CA ARG A 481 46.63 7.08 21.74
C ARG A 481 47.39 5.81 22.09
N GLN A 482 47.19 4.71 21.37
CA GLN A 482 47.91 3.47 21.60
C GLN A 482 49.38 3.59 21.19
N VAL A 483 49.66 4.27 20.08
CA VAL A 483 51.07 4.53 19.66
C VAL A 483 51.78 5.40 20.68
N ALA A 484 51.12 6.41 21.29
CA ALA A 484 51.72 7.19 22.36
C ALA A 484 52.09 6.29 23.55
N LYS A 485 51.21 5.35 23.97
CA LYS A 485 51.51 4.40 25.05
C LYS A 485 52.72 3.48 24.68
N TRP A 486 52.89 3.13 23.43
CA TRP A 486 54.02 2.33 22.96
C TRP A 486 55.31 3.15 22.92
N ARG A 487 55.25 4.41 22.44
CA ARG A 487 56.38 5.35 22.49
C ARG A 487 56.93 5.49 23.92
N ASP A 488 56.04 5.66 24.92
CA ASP A 488 56.41 5.77 26.32
C ASP A 488 57.10 4.48 26.86
N LYS A 489 56.86 3.32 26.21
CA LYS A 489 57.50 2.04 26.48
C LYS A 489 58.75 1.79 25.64
N GLY A 490 59.18 2.77 24.82
CA GLY A 490 60.32 2.66 23.94
C GLY A 490 60.05 1.86 22.66
N ILE A 491 58.79 1.64 22.28
CA ILE A 491 58.37 0.97 21.05
C ILE A 491 57.98 2.05 20.04
N ASN A 492 58.87 2.35 19.10
CA ASN A 492 58.63 3.38 18.08
C ASN A 492 58.26 2.73 16.75
N LEU A 493 56.97 2.54 16.51
CA LEU A 493 56.42 1.93 15.29
C LEU A 493 55.36 2.82 14.69
N ARG A 494 55.23 2.84 13.38
CA ARG A 494 54.11 3.44 12.65
C ARG A 494 52.95 2.46 12.55
N VAL A 495 51.77 2.97 12.45
CA VAL A 495 50.58 2.12 12.34
C VAL A 495 49.74 2.59 11.16
N ALA A 496 49.46 1.71 10.23
CA ALA A 496 48.58 1.98 9.10
C ALA A 496 47.12 1.76 9.50
N VAL A 497 46.23 2.63 9.00
CA VAL A 497 44.79 2.63 9.26
C VAL A 497 44.03 2.70 7.95
N ASN A 498 43.08 1.82 7.75
CA ASN A 498 42.18 1.81 6.60
C ASN A 498 41.19 2.97 6.64
N ILE A 499 41.02 3.67 5.52
CA ILE A 499 40.05 4.79 5.36
C ILE A 499 39.17 4.53 4.13
N SER A 500 37.87 4.58 4.30
CA SER A 500 36.91 4.41 3.21
C SER A 500 36.66 5.72 2.44
N ALA A 501 36.11 5.59 1.21
CA ALA A 501 35.77 6.73 0.36
C ALA A 501 34.79 7.72 1.05
N ARG A 502 33.85 7.23 1.84
CA ARG A 502 32.91 8.09 2.58
C ARG A 502 33.56 8.92 3.68
N GLN A 503 34.64 8.41 4.28
CA GLN A 503 35.37 9.13 5.32
C GLN A 503 36.21 10.27 4.75
N LEU A 504 36.60 10.20 3.47
CA LEU A 504 37.34 11.29 2.81
C LEU A 504 36.54 12.61 2.80
N ALA A 505 35.22 12.56 2.80
CA ALA A 505 34.37 13.74 2.82
C ALA A 505 34.29 14.42 4.21
N ASP A 506 34.74 13.74 5.29
CA ASP A 506 34.62 14.26 6.66
C ASP A 506 35.84 15.09 7.10
N GLN A 507 35.75 16.40 6.97
CA GLN A 507 36.77 17.35 7.41
C GLN A 507 37.00 17.35 8.93
N THR A 508 36.06 16.83 9.72
CA THR A 508 36.17 16.84 11.21
C THR A 508 37.25 15.88 11.71
N ILE A 509 37.59 14.87 10.93
CA ILE A 509 38.65 13.89 11.23
C ILE A 509 40.03 14.57 11.36
N PHE A 510 40.34 15.51 10.46
CA PHE A 510 41.62 16.23 10.48
C PHE A 510 41.75 17.16 11.69
N THR A 511 40.64 17.82 12.05
CA THR A 511 40.61 18.70 13.23
C THR A 511 40.85 17.89 14.51
N ALA A 512 40.16 16.76 14.64
CA ALA A 512 40.33 15.88 15.80
C ALA A 512 41.73 15.23 15.84
N LEU A 513 42.26 14.82 14.70
CA LEU A 513 43.60 14.25 14.62
C LEU A 513 44.65 15.27 15.00
N LYS A 514 44.61 16.51 14.48
CA LYS A 514 45.57 17.58 14.84
C LYS A 514 45.51 17.87 16.33
N GLN A 515 44.31 17.94 16.91
CA GLN A 515 44.17 18.17 18.35
C GLN A 515 44.84 17.07 19.17
N VAL A 516 44.58 15.79 18.86
CA VAL A 516 45.18 14.67 19.62
C VAL A 516 46.69 14.58 19.42
N LEU A 517 47.22 14.88 18.22
CA LEU A 517 48.67 14.96 18.01
C LEU A 517 49.32 16.03 18.89
N GLN A 518 48.71 17.20 19.02
CA GLN A 518 49.19 18.28 19.91
C GLN A 518 49.14 17.86 21.39
N GLU A 519 48.00 17.28 21.80
CA GLU A 519 47.79 16.83 23.21
C GLU A 519 48.81 15.77 23.61
N LEU A 520 49.23 14.90 22.70
CA LEU A 520 50.15 13.82 22.94
C LEU A 520 51.62 14.14 22.54
N ASN A 521 51.91 15.41 22.18
CA ASN A 521 53.22 15.91 21.81
C ASN A 521 53.88 15.10 20.70
N PHE A 522 53.20 14.83 19.62
CA PHE A 522 53.74 14.27 18.41
C PHE A 522 54.22 15.37 17.46
N GLU A 523 55.48 15.31 17.01
CA GLU A 523 55.99 16.21 15.97
C GLU A 523 55.45 15.83 14.57
N TYR A 524 55.27 14.54 14.33
CA TYR A 524 54.76 13.96 13.07
C TYR A 524 53.64 13.01 13.36
N CYS A 525 52.76 12.83 12.38
CA CYS A 525 51.69 11.86 12.48
C CYS A 525 52.28 10.43 12.60
N PRO A 526 51.98 9.69 13.68
CA PRO A 526 52.54 8.35 13.89
C PRO A 526 51.75 7.28 13.14
N ILE A 527 50.66 7.66 12.43
CA ILE A 527 49.87 6.74 11.62
C ILE A 527 50.10 6.97 10.13
N ASP A 528 49.90 5.93 9.34
CA ASP A 528 49.82 5.92 7.89
C ASP A 528 48.37 5.63 7.48
N VAL A 529 47.95 6.00 6.26
CA VAL A 529 46.63 5.79 5.79
C VAL A 529 46.58 4.83 4.61
N GLU A 530 45.68 3.88 4.63
CA GLU A 530 45.45 2.91 3.58
C GLU A 530 44.13 3.22 2.87
N LEU A 531 44.17 3.40 1.54
CA LEU A 531 43.06 3.75 0.68
C LEU A 531 42.94 2.70 -0.42
N THR A 532 41.76 2.17 -0.65
CA THR A 532 41.53 1.25 -1.77
C THR A 532 41.57 2.00 -3.11
N GLU A 533 41.87 1.26 -4.18
CA GLU A 533 41.87 1.79 -5.54
C GLU A 533 40.57 2.51 -5.93
N SER A 534 39.44 1.95 -5.53
CA SER A 534 38.08 2.54 -5.76
C SER A 534 37.90 3.91 -5.13
N CYS A 535 38.49 4.17 -3.97
CA CYS A 535 38.42 5.47 -3.29
C CYS A 535 39.02 6.61 -4.12
N LEU A 536 40.04 6.33 -4.94
CA LEU A 536 40.67 7.33 -5.80
C LEU A 536 39.85 7.66 -7.05
N ILE A 537 39.01 6.73 -7.50
CA ILE A 537 38.24 6.86 -8.74
C ILE A 537 36.94 7.62 -8.52
N GLU A 538 36.28 7.44 -7.38
CA GLU A 538 34.96 8.03 -7.10
C GLU A 538 34.95 9.56 -7.06
N ASN A 539 36.03 10.19 -6.56
CA ASN A 539 36.15 11.66 -6.49
C ASN A 539 37.62 12.08 -6.45
N ASP A 540 38.25 12.23 -7.59
CA ASP A 540 39.65 12.57 -7.79
C ASP A 540 40.13 13.79 -6.98
N GLU A 541 39.37 14.91 -7.04
CA GLU A 541 39.76 16.16 -6.43
C GLU A 541 39.72 16.11 -4.90
N LEU A 542 38.68 15.48 -4.37
CA LEU A 542 38.54 15.28 -2.94
C LEU A 542 39.62 14.36 -2.39
N ALA A 543 39.84 13.23 -3.05
CA ALA A 543 40.88 12.26 -2.68
C ALA A 543 42.28 12.94 -2.67
N LEU A 544 42.61 13.69 -3.71
CA LEU A 544 43.88 14.43 -3.80
C LEU A 544 44.05 15.42 -2.62
N SER A 545 43.01 16.22 -2.33
CA SER A 545 43.03 17.16 -1.22
C SER A 545 43.28 16.48 0.15
N VAL A 546 42.62 15.34 0.37
CA VAL A 546 42.73 14.58 1.63
C VAL A 546 44.08 13.93 1.74
N ILE A 547 44.60 13.31 0.69
CA ILE A 547 45.94 12.71 0.64
C ILE A 547 46.97 13.79 0.99
N GLN A 548 46.90 14.97 0.38
CA GLN A 548 47.80 16.10 0.67
C GLN A 548 47.74 16.54 2.14
N GLN A 549 46.56 16.57 2.74
CA GLN A 549 46.42 16.91 4.16
C GLN A 549 47.09 15.87 5.07
N PHE A 550 46.97 14.58 4.80
CA PHE A 550 47.67 13.52 5.55
C PHE A 550 49.18 13.62 5.37
N SER A 551 49.66 13.79 4.13
CA SER A 551 51.06 13.97 3.83
C SER A 551 51.66 15.20 4.55
N GLN A 552 50.93 16.32 4.64
CA GLN A 552 51.36 17.51 5.40
C GLN A 552 51.52 17.25 6.91
N LEU A 553 50.76 16.29 7.44
CA LEU A 553 50.88 15.85 8.83
C LEU A 553 52.04 14.86 9.02
N GLY A 554 52.72 14.43 7.93
CA GLY A 554 53.76 13.44 7.96
C GLY A 554 53.31 12.00 7.94
N ALA A 555 52.03 11.72 7.56
CA ALA A 555 51.57 10.38 7.30
C ALA A 555 51.99 9.90 5.91
N GLN A 556 52.32 8.62 5.76
CA GLN A 556 52.44 7.97 4.45
C GLN A 556 51.06 7.52 3.96
N VAL A 557 50.90 7.53 2.65
CA VAL A 557 49.67 7.10 1.98
C VAL A 557 49.93 5.80 1.22
N HIS A 558 49.19 4.78 1.60
CA HIS A 558 49.27 3.45 1.00
C HIS A 558 48.06 3.21 0.10
N LEU A 559 48.30 2.71 -1.10
CA LEU A 559 47.26 2.24 -2.00
C LEU A 559 47.03 0.76 -1.79
N ASP A 560 45.83 0.43 -1.29
CA ASP A 560 45.42 -0.93 -0.95
C ASP A 560 44.71 -1.65 -2.09
N ASP A 561 44.71 -2.98 -2.06
CA ASP A 561 44.06 -3.89 -3.03
C ASP A 561 44.52 -3.67 -4.48
N PHE A 562 45.77 -3.20 -4.68
CA PHE A 562 46.26 -2.83 -6.00
C PHE A 562 46.31 -4.01 -7.00
N GLY A 563 45.68 -3.77 -8.17
CA GLY A 563 45.62 -4.72 -9.26
C GLY A 563 44.34 -5.54 -9.33
N THR A 564 43.40 -5.34 -8.39
CA THR A 564 42.08 -5.98 -8.43
C THR A 564 41.02 -5.10 -9.16
N GLY A 565 41.34 -3.80 -9.39
CA GLY A 565 40.47 -2.80 -10.00
C GLY A 565 40.95 -2.32 -11.37
N TYR A 566 40.40 -1.18 -11.81
CA TYR A 566 40.63 -0.57 -13.14
C TYR A 566 41.54 0.66 -13.13
N SER A 567 42.45 0.82 -12.16
CA SER A 567 43.32 2.00 -12.16
C SER A 567 44.26 2.04 -13.37
N SER A 568 44.25 3.18 -14.03
CA SER A 568 45.27 3.42 -15.05
C SER A 568 46.60 3.88 -14.40
N LEU A 569 47.71 3.45 -14.91
CA LEU A 569 49.05 3.90 -14.47
C LEU A 569 49.19 5.44 -14.48
N SER A 570 48.43 6.13 -15.31
CA SER A 570 48.40 7.60 -15.37
C SER A 570 47.70 8.21 -14.14
N GLN A 571 46.72 7.55 -13.56
CA GLN A 571 46.09 8.00 -12.32
C GLN A 571 47.02 7.79 -11.13
N LEU A 572 47.71 6.64 -11.04
CA LEU A 572 48.67 6.37 -10.00
C LEU A 572 49.76 7.46 -9.90
N ALA A 573 50.24 7.94 -11.04
CA ALA A 573 51.27 9.00 -11.11
C ALA A 573 50.76 10.40 -10.67
N ARG A 574 49.42 10.61 -10.58
CA ARG A 574 48.81 11.89 -10.18
C ARG A 574 48.73 12.06 -8.67
N PHE A 575 48.58 10.97 -7.94
CA PHE A 575 48.38 11.02 -6.50
C PHE A 575 49.73 10.91 -5.77
N PRO A 576 49.97 11.69 -4.70
CA PRO A 576 51.17 11.57 -3.89
C PRO A 576 51.08 10.34 -2.96
N ILE A 577 51.23 9.18 -3.53
CA ILE A 577 51.22 7.88 -2.86
C ILE A 577 52.68 7.51 -2.52
N ASP A 578 52.87 6.86 -1.39
CA ASP A 578 54.19 6.40 -0.93
C ASP A 578 54.37 4.88 -1.11
N VAL A 579 53.28 4.13 -0.96
CA VAL A 579 53.32 2.67 -0.86
C VAL A 579 52.21 2.03 -1.70
N ILE A 580 52.51 0.92 -2.34
CA ILE A 580 51.52 0.02 -2.98
C ILE A 580 51.46 -1.27 -2.16
N LYS A 581 50.22 -1.70 -1.79
CA LYS A 581 49.97 -2.99 -1.16
C LYS A 581 49.48 -3.98 -2.21
N LEU A 582 50.12 -5.11 -2.31
CA LEU A 582 49.73 -6.21 -3.18
C LEU A 582 48.75 -7.10 -2.45
N ASP A 583 47.56 -7.22 -3.02
CA ASP A 583 46.49 -8.07 -2.47
C ASP A 583 46.92 -9.55 -2.40
N GLN A 584 46.39 -10.25 -1.41
CA GLN A 584 46.64 -11.68 -1.17
C GLN A 584 46.35 -12.58 -2.38
N VAL A 585 45.46 -12.20 -3.29
CA VAL A 585 45.14 -12.96 -4.52
C VAL A 585 46.37 -13.15 -5.39
N PHE A 586 47.28 -12.17 -5.43
CA PHE A 586 48.54 -12.26 -6.20
C PHE A 586 49.63 -13.00 -5.44
N VAL A 587 49.55 -13.06 -4.12
CA VAL A 587 50.58 -13.63 -3.23
C VAL A 587 50.35 -15.12 -2.98
N ARG A 588 49.08 -15.52 -2.86
CA ARG A 588 48.70 -16.90 -2.54
C ARG A 588 49.22 -17.89 -3.59
N ASP A 589 49.97 -18.89 -3.12
CA ASP A 589 50.59 -19.92 -3.95
C ASP A 589 51.44 -19.37 -5.11
N ILE A 590 51.95 -18.15 -5.01
CA ILE A 590 52.73 -17.48 -6.06
C ILE A 590 53.88 -18.33 -6.60
N HIS A 591 54.48 -19.14 -5.75
CA HIS A 591 55.56 -20.03 -6.13
C HIS A 591 55.18 -21.12 -7.15
N LYS A 592 53.85 -21.35 -7.35
CA LYS A 592 53.26 -22.30 -8.29
C LYS A 592 52.60 -21.64 -9.50
N GLN A 593 52.39 -20.33 -9.50
CA GLN A 593 51.59 -19.62 -10.48
C GLN A 593 52.43 -18.68 -11.37
N PRO A 594 52.85 -19.08 -12.57
CA PRO A 594 53.73 -18.28 -13.45
C PRO A 594 53.09 -16.91 -13.81
N VAL A 595 51.78 -16.85 -13.97
CA VAL A 595 51.05 -15.61 -14.30
C VAL A 595 51.16 -14.62 -13.13
N SER A 596 50.84 -15.03 -11.90
CA SER A 596 50.95 -14.19 -10.71
C SER A 596 52.41 -13.74 -10.49
N GLN A 597 53.38 -14.61 -10.72
CA GLN A 597 54.80 -14.24 -10.67
C GLN A 597 55.15 -13.11 -11.64
N SER A 598 54.62 -13.16 -12.88
CA SER A 598 54.88 -12.14 -13.90
C SER A 598 54.20 -10.83 -13.56
N LEU A 599 52.99 -10.89 -13.04
CA LEU A 599 52.22 -9.71 -12.60
C LEU A 599 52.91 -9.01 -11.42
N VAL A 600 53.33 -9.75 -10.39
CA VAL A 600 54.04 -9.17 -9.24
C VAL A 600 55.37 -8.52 -9.68
N ARG A 601 56.15 -9.13 -10.57
CA ARG A 601 57.35 -8.49 -11.11
C ARG A 601 57.02 -7.20 -11.88
N ALA A 602 55.99 -7.19 -12.66
CA ALA A 602 55.55 -5.99 -13.39
C ALA A 602 55.15 -4.87 -12.42
N ILE A 603 54.36 -5.19 -11.38
CA ILE A 603 53.93 -4.21 -10.36
C ILE A 603 55.17 -3.67 -9.61
N VAL A 604 56.11 -4.51 -9.21
CA VAL A 604 57.34 -4.07 -8.55
C VAL A 604 58.17 -3.15 -9.47
N ALA A 605 58.28 -3.47 -10.76
CA ALA A 605 58.99 -2.62 -11.71
C ALA A 605 58.32 -1.24 -11.87
N VAL A 606 56.99 -1.19 -11.93
CA VAL A 606 56.20 0.06 -11.96
C VAL A 606 56.42 0.86 -10.68
N ALA A 607 56.31 0.22 -9.53
CA ALA A 607 56.52 0.87 -8.24
C ALA A 607 57.91 1.49 -8.13
N GLN A 608 58.95 0.76 -8.55
CA GLN A 608 60.33 1.25 -8.59
C GLN A 608 60.48 2.46 -9.54
N ALA A 609 59.86 2.41 -10.72
CA ALA A 609 59.92 3.53 -11.67
C ALA A 609 59.23 4.80 -11.12
N LEU A 610 58.24 4.64 -10.26
CA LEU A 610 57.51 5.73 -9.58
C LEU A 610 58.08 6.08 -8.18
N ASN A 611 59.18 5.42 -7.77
CA ASN A 611 59.80 5.57 -6.46
C ASN A 611 58.87 5.22 -5.29
N LEU A 612 57.99 4.22 -5.47
CA LEU A 612 57.02 3.73 -4.47
C LEU A 612 57.59 2.48 -3.77
N GLN A 613 57.24 2.31 -2.50
CA GLN A 613 57.47 1.08 -1.76
C GLN A 613 56.39 0.04 -2.09
N VAL A 614 56.73 -1.24 -1.91
CA VAL A 614 55.75 -2.33 -2.12
C VAL A 614 55.65 -3.19 -0.87
N ILE A 615 54.43 -3.40 -0.40
CA ILE A 615 54.04 -4.31 0.69
C ILE A 615 53.26 -5.47 0.10
N ALA A 616 53.60 -6.70 0.47
CA ALA A 616 52.81 -7.87 0.08
C ALA A 616 51.99 -8.40 1.25
N GLU A 617 50.71 -8.65 0.97
CA GLU A 617 49.74 -9.14 1.95
C GLU A 617 49.49 -10.64 1.83
N GLY A 618 48.93 -11.23 2.88
CA GLY A 618 48.46 -12.62 2.88
C GLY A 618 49.60 -13.65 2.75
N VAL A 619 50.81 -13.32 3.21
CA VAL A 619 51.92 -14.28 3.17
C VAL A 619 51.68 -15.38 4.22
N GLU A 620 51.47 -16.61 3.76
CA GLU A 620 51.20 -17.75 4.62
C GLU A 620 52.33 -18.80 4.65
N SER A 621 53.16 -18.82 3.65
CA SER A 621 54.24 -19.82 3.55
C SER A 621 55.63 -19.20 3.36
N ALA A 622 56.68 -19.93 3.83
CA ALA A 622 58.06 -19.55 3.64
C ALA A 622 58.50 -19.52 2.15
N LYS A 623 57.79 -20.24 1.27
CA LYS A 623 58.06 -20.23 -0.18
C LYS A 623 57.56 -18.95 -0.84
N GLU A 624 56.41 -18.44 -0.41
CA GLU A 624 55.88 -17.14 -0.82
C GLU A 624 56.84 -16.03 -0.37
N ASP A 625 57.19 -16.03 0.92
CA ASP A 625 58.12 -15.07 1.52
C ASP A 625 59.46 -15.03 0.77
N ALA A 626 60.06 -16.18 0.48
CA ALA A 626 61.33 -16.27 -0.28
C ALA A 626 61.20 -15.71 -1.71
N PHE A 627 60.08 -15.96 -2.39
CA PHE A 627 59.80 -15.40 -3.72
C PHE A 627 59.69 -13.88 -3.69
N LEU A 628 58.89 -13.35 -2.75
CA LEU A 628 58.63 -11.90 -2.59
C LEU A 628 59.92 -11.16 -2.23
N THR A 629 60.69 -11.69 -1.30
CA THR A 629 62.02 -11.14 -0.90
C THR A 629 62.97 -11.07 -2.08
N LYS A 630 63.05 -12.15 -2.89
CA LYS A 630 63.94 -12.21 -4.06
C LYS A 630 63.56 -11.19 -5.14
N ASN A 631 62.28 -10.82 -5.22
CA ASN A 631 61.79 -9.88 -6.22
C ASN A 631 61.66 -8.42 -5.71
N GLY A 632 62.29 -8.08 -4.56
CA GLY A 632 62.46 -6.70 -4.11
C GLY A 632 61.26 -6.11 -3.38
N ILE A 633 60.37 -6.93 -2.80
CA ILE A 633 59.28 -6.46 -1.96
C ILE A 633 59.83 -5.89 -0.65
N ASN A 634 59.43 -4.66 -0.30
CA ASN A 634 59.95 -3.91 0.83
C ASN A 634 59.52 -4.47 2.18
N GLU A 635 58.23 -4.72 2.31
CA GLU A 635 57.61 -5.26 3.53
C GLU A 635 56.61 -6.37 3.18
N ARG A 636 56.38 -7.27 4.12
CA ARG A 636 55.47 -8.41 3.98
C ARG A 636 54.62 -8.57 5.22
N GLN A 637 53.37 -8.89 5.04
CA GLN A 637 52.39 -9.11 6.08
C GLN A 637 51.68 -10.43 5.83
N GLY A 638 51.40 -11.20 6.87
CA GLY A 638 50.63 -12.42 6.75
C GLY A 638 50.76 -13.35 7.96
N PHE A 639 49.99 -14.44 7.90
CA PHE A 639 49.90 -15.41 9.01
C PHE A 639 51.22 -16.21 9.19
N LEU A 640 52.09 -16.21 8.23
CA LEU A 640 53.43 -16.75 8.39
C LEU A 640 54.19 -16.07 9.55
N PHE A 641 54.04 -14.78 9.72
CA PHE A 641 54.69 -13.99 10.75
C PHE A 641 53.87 -13.87 12.03
N ALA A 642 52.65 -13.37 11.90
CA ALA A 642 51.73 -13.24 13.00
C ALA A 642 50.28 -13.01 12.51
N LYS A 643 49.31 -13.51 13.25
CA LYS A 643 47.89 -13.13 13.09
C LYS A 643 47.62 -11.78 13.74
N PRO A 644 46.59 -11.03 13.32
CA PRO A 644 46.16 -9.82 14.02
C PRO A 644 45.92 -10.11 15.50
N MET A 645 46.43 -9.28 16.41
CA MET A 645 46.33 -9.50 17.85
C MET A 645 46.11 -8.18 18.62
N PRO A 646 45.50 -8.22 19.81
CA PRO A 646 45.34 -7.06 20.68
C PRO A 646 46.68 -6.44 21.08
N ALA A 647 46.71 -5.14 21.39
CA ALA A 647 47.92 -4.38 21.73
C ALA A 647 48.81 -5.05 22.80
N VAL A 648 48.21 -5.60 23.88
CA VAL A 648 48.96 -6.31 24.94
C VAL A 648 49.58 -7.61 24.42
N ALA A 649 48.94 -8.32 23.55
CA ALA A 649 49.47 -9.54 22.93
C ALA A 649 50.62 -9.19 21.95
N PHE A 650 50.48 -8.08 21.20
CA PHE A 650 51.50 -7.57 20.33
C PHE A 650 52.77 -7.18 21.11
N GLU A 651 52.66 -6.47 22.22
CA GLU A 651 53.83 -6.11 23.05
C GLU A 651 54.61 -7.36 23.51
N ARG A 652 53.90 -8.42 23.92
CA ARG A 652 54.53 -9.70 24.30
C ARG A 652 55.17 -10.43 23.12
N TRP A 653 54.51 -10.41 21.97
CA TRP A 653 55.02 -11.00 20.73
C TRP A 653 56.26 -10.24 20.26
N TYR A 654 56.22 -8.90 20.23
CA TYR A 654 57.34 -8.05 19.78
C TYR A 654 58.59 -8.23 20.64
N LYS A 655 58.45 -8.26 21.96
CA LYS A 655 59.59 -8.55 22.87
C LYS A 655 60.22 -9.95 22.63
N ARG A 656 59.42 -10.93 22.29
CA ARG A 656 59.92 -12.29 21.93
C ARG A 656 60.56 -12.29 20.56
N TYR A 657 60.00 -11.56 19.62
CA TYR A 657 60.50 -11.46 18.26
C TYR A 657 61.91 -10.84 18.24
N LEU A 658 62.09 -9.68 18.93
CA LEU A 658 63.40 -9.02 19.06
C LEU A 658 64.49 -9.87 19.74
N LYS A 659 64.12 -10.82 20.56
CA LYS A 659 65.08 -11.75 21.19
C LYS A 659 65.49 -12.89 20.24
N ARG A 660 64.74 -13.13 19.17
CA ARG A 660 64.99 -14.20 18.18
C ARG A 660 65.66 -13.67 16.90
N ALA A 661 65.42 -12.41 16.56
CA ALA A 661 66.15 -11.67 15.49
C ALA A 661 67.51 -11.25 15.98
#